data_57252df11008335bb81aedcee4a7fbfc
#
_entry.id   57252df11008335bb81aedcee4a7fbfc
#
_cell.length_a   1.000
_cell.length_b   1.000
_cell.length_c   1.000
_cell.angle_alpha   90.00
_cell.angle_beta   90.00
_cell.angle_gamma   90.00
#
_symmetry.space_group_name_H-M   'P 1'
#
loop_
_entity.id
_entity.type
_entity.pdbx_description
1 polymer ?
#
loop_
_entity_poly.entity_id
_entity_poly.type
_entity_poly.pdbx_seq_one_letter_code
_entity_poly.pdbx_strand_id
1 'polypeptide(L)'
;MLLLFFGNSFAQKKEYSWSLKIPEVTVLGQRPMKEIGTQQTKFDSVVLKENIALSMADILTFNSSIFVKNYGRATLSTVAFRGTSPSHTQVSWNGMKINNPMLGMTDFSMIPSYFIDDASLLHGTSSVSETGGGLGGAVKLSTKPAQNKGFGLQYIQGIGSFKTFDEFLRLTYGNDHWQISTRAVYSSSPNDYKYRNHDKKVNVYDDEMNIIDQYYPIERNRSGAYKDLHLLQEVYYNTGKGDRFGLNAWYINSNRELAMLTVDHGDATDFENRQREQTFRGVLSWDHLRKNWKLGAKAGYIYTWMAYDYKRDLGNGIMAHMTRSRSRINTFYGQVEGEYYIGRKWLFTANLSLYQHIVESEDKNILSQDGNKAIVGYRKGRPELSGSVSAKWRPIERLGLSVVVREELFGKEWTPIIPAFFIDGVLSKKGNLVAKASVSRNFRFPSLNDLYFLPGGNPNLKKESGWTYDVGASFAVGKKGVYSLSGSASWFESFIKDWIIWLPTTKGFFSPDNIKDVHAYGVELKADFNVALGKEWQLGLNGTFSWTPSINMGEPRTPADQSVGKQLPYVPEYSSAVTGRISWRSWSFLYKWCYYSKRFTMSSNDISLTGKLPEYFMSNISLEKIFSFRWAELSLKGTINNLFNEEYLSVLSRPMPGINFEIFVGITPKWGKKK
;
A
#
# COMPACT_ATOMS: atom_id res chain seq x y z
N MET A 1 -39.10 -28.73 -6.69
CA MET A 1 -40.45 -28.50 -6.10
C MET A 1 -40.27 -27.47 -4.97
N LEU A 2 -40.39 -26.19 -5.29
CA LEU A 2 -40.18 -25.07 -4.37
C LEU A 2 -41.57 -24.47 -4.08
N LEU A 3 -42.03 -24.63 -2.85
CA LEU A 3 -43.30 -24.07 -2.36
C LEU A 3 -43.10 -22.58 -1.99
N LEU A 4 -43.78 -21.70 -2.72
CA LEU A 4 -43.95 -20.28 -2.40
C LEU A 4 -45.00 -20.13 -1.30
N PHE A 5 -44.61 -19.68 -0.11
CA PHE A 5 -45.54 -19.16 0.89
C PHE A 5 -45.57 -17.62 0.81
N PHE A 6 -46.63 -17.07 0.30
CA PHE A 6 -46.98 -15.67 0.47
C PHE A 6 -47.67 -15.50 1.83
N GLY A 7 -47.00 -14.95 2.80
CA GLY A 7 -47.57 -14.51 4.06
C GLY A 7 -47.58 -12.97 4.10
N ASN A 8 -48.75 -12.36 4.10
CA ASN A 8 -48.95 -10.93 4.37
C ASN A 8 -48.46 -10.59 5.77
N SER A 9 -47.36 -9.89 5.88
CA SER A 9 -46.85 -9.33 7.13
C SER A 9 -47.02 -7.83 7.12
N PHE A 10 -47.86 -7.31 8.00
CA PHE A 10 -47.97 -5.89 8.32
C PHE A 10 -46.60 -5.37 8.74
N ALA A 11 -46.02 -4.49 7.94
CA ALA A 11 -44.73 -3.85 8.20
C ALA A 11 -44.91 -2.75 9.26
N GLN A 12 -44.51 -3.01 10.50
CA GLN A 12 -44.23 -1.95 11.43
C GLN A 12 -42.98 -1.18 10.90
N LYS A 13 -43.19 0.07 10.54
CA LYS A 13 -42.21 1.03 10.12
C LYS A 13 -41.22 1.33 11.26
N LYS A 14 -40.20 0.49 11.45
CA LYS A 14 -38.99 0.89 12.16
C LYS A 14 -38.04 1.50 11.13
N GLU A 15 -37.85 2.81 11.20
CA GLU A 15 -36.87 3.54 10.43
C GLU A 15 -35.47 3.02 10.77
N TYR A 16 -34.96 2.09 9.99
CA TYR A 16 -33.54 1.77 9.93
C TYR A 16 -32.92 2.73 8.92
N SER A 17 -32.53 3.90 9.41
CA SER A 17 -31.67 4.78 8.64
C SER A 17 -30.26 4.17 8.56
N TRP A 18 -29.99 3.46 7.48
CA TRP A 18 -28.62 3.28 7.00
C TRP A 18 -28.15 4.63 6.46
N SER A 19 -27.98 5.59 7.35
CA SER A 19 -27.27 6.80 7.01
C SER A 19 -25.80 6.42 6.98
N LEU A 20 -25.22 6.28 5.78
CA LEU A 20 -23.82 6.65 5.62
C LEU A 20 -23.73 8.05 6.26
N LYS A 21 -23.11 8.14 7.42
CA LYS A 21 -22.95 9.43 8.07
C LYS A 21 -22.09 10.24 7.11
N ILE A 22 -22.66 11.28 6.47
CA ILE A 22 -21.84 12.24 5.75
C ILE A 22 -20.75 12.66 6.70
N PRO A 23 -19.47 12.55 6.31
CA PRO A 23 -18.36 12.91 7.19
C PRO A 23 -18.62 14.28 7.77
N GLU A 24 -18.55 14.40 9.10
CA GLU A 24 -18.74 15.69 9.76
C GLU A 24 -17.65 16.64 9.24
N VAL A 25 -18.03 17.79 8.73
CA VAL A 25 -17.06 18.80 8.25
C VAL A 25 -16.22 19.22 9.46
N THR A 26 -14.99 18.75 9.49
CA THR A 26 -14.04 19.18 10.50
C THR A 26 -13.68 20.64 10.26
N VAL A 27 -13.88 21.50 11.28
CA VAL A 27 -13.40 22.88 11.22
C VAL A 27 -11.86 22.82 11.20
N LEU A 28 -11.24 23.09 10.04
CA LEU A 28 -9.80 22.93 9.85
C LEU A 28 -8.97 23.75 10.83
N GLY A 29 -9.50 24.88 11.32
CA GLY A 29 -8.86 25.72 12.33
C GLY A 29 -8.81 25.09 13.74
N GLN A 30 -9.57 24.01 14.01
CA GLN A 30 -9.57 23.29 15.28
C GLN A 30 -8.81 21.95 15.19
N ARG A 31 -7.89 21.83 14.24
CA ARG A 31 -7.11 20.59 14.07
C ARG A 31 -6.34 20.21 15.33
N PRO A 32 -6.15 18.89 15.57
CA PRO A 32 -5.30 18.42 16.66
C PRO A 32 -3.90 19.03 16.60
N MET A 33 -3.32 19.36 17.74
CA MET A 33 -1.94 19.89 17.82
C MET A 33 -0.92 18.97 17.12
N LYS A 34 -1.16 17.66 17.10
CA LYS A 34 -0.32 16.67 16.43
C LYS A 34 -0.20 16.87 14.92
N GLU A 35 -1.19 17.49 14.30
CA GLU A 35 -1.30 17.62 12.84
C GLU A 35 -0.84 18.99 12.30
N ILE A 36 -0.21 19.82 13.16
CA ILE A 36 0.29 21.14 12.73
C ILE A 36 1.22 20.99 11.54
N GLY A 37 0.87 21.65 10.43
CA GLY A 37 1.65 21.75 9.19
C GLY A 37 1.79 20.43 8.40
N THR A 38 1.27 19.29 8.91
CA THR A 38 1.44 18.01 8.24
C THR A 38 0.55 17.87 7.01
N GLN A 39 1.11 17.31 5.92
CA GLN A 39 0.40 16.87 4.73
C GLN A 39 0.07 15.38 4.88
N GLN A 40 -1.21 15.06 5.06
CA GLN A 40 -1.66 13.68 5.19
C GLN A 40 -2.97 13.43 4.45
N THR A 41 -3.10 12.23 3.88
CA THR A 41 -4.34 11.70 3.33
C THR A 41 -4.84 10.58 4.23
N LYS A 42 -6.01 10.75 4.84
CA LYS A 42 -6.68 9.69 5.61
C LYS A 42 -7.72 9.02 4.72
N PHE A 43 -7.82 7.70 4.80
CA PHE A 43 -8.90 6.96 4.16
C PHE A 43 -10.07 6.88 5.11
N ASP A 44 -11.27 7.17 4.58
CA ASP A 44 -12.49 6.95 5.33
C ASP A 44 -12.68 5.44 5.58
N SER A 45 -13.19 5.09 6.74
CA SER A 45 -13.55 3.72 7.08
C SER A 45 -14.57 3.11 6.12
N VAL A 46 -15.34 3.93 5.42
CA VAL A 46 -16.27 3.51 4.37
C VAL A 46 -15.50 2.97 3.17
N VAL A 47 -14.45 3.66 2.71
CA VAL A 47 -13.60 3.21 1.60
C VAL A 47 -12.98 1.85 1.90
N LEU A 48 -12.49 1.62 3.12
CA LEU A 48 -11.94 0.33 3.53
C LEU A 48 -12.99 -0.78 3.55
N LYS A 49 -14.18 -0.51 4.06
CA LYS A 49 -15.29 -1.49 4.15
C LYS A 49 -15.87 -1.87 2.79
N GLU A 50 -16.02 -0.91 1.89
CA GLU A 50 -16.55 -1.18 0.55
C GLU A 50 -15.60 -1.98 -0.34
N ASN A 51 -14.32 -2.02 0.03
CA ASN A 51 -13.27 -2.69 -0.73
C ASN A 51 -12.69 -3.90 0.02
N ILE A 52 -13.52 -4.63 0.75
CA ILE A 52 -13.14 -5.76 1.61
C ILE A 52 -12.28 -6.80 0.88
N ALA A 53 -12.61 -7.12 -0.36
CA ALA A 53 -11.92 -8.14 -1.15
C ALA A 53 -10.61 -7.66 -1.80
N LEU A 54 -10.29 -6.39 -1.67
CA LEU A 54 -9.11 -5.81 -2.30
C LEU A 54 -7.89 -5.83 -1.37
N SER A 55 -6.72 -5.77 -1.98
CA SER A 55 -5.48 -5.45 -1.27
C SER A 55 -5.37 -3.95 -1.00
N MET A 56 -4.46 -3.56 -0.12
CA MET A 56 -4.15 -2.14 0.07
C MET A 56 -3.56 -1.50 -1.19
N ALA A 57 -2.91 -2.27 -2.08
CA ALA A 57 -2.46 -1.77 -3.38
C ALA A 57 -3.61 -1.23 -4.22
N ASP A 58 -4.71 -1.98 -4.31
CA ASP A 58 -5.89 -1.60 -5.09
C ASP A 58 -6.59 -0.37 -4.50
N ILE A 59 -6.68 -0.29 -3.15
CA ILE A 59 -7.25 0.89 -2.49
C ILE A 59 -6.43 2.14 -2.81
N LEU A 60 -5.11 2.05 -2.75
CA LEU A 60 -4.22 3.18 -3.06
C LEU A 60 -4.36 3.61 -4.52
N THR A 61 -4.47 2.67 -5.45
CA THR A 61 -4.63 2.93 -6.89
C THR A 61 -5.86 3.80 -7.19
N PHE A 62 -7.01 3.51 -6.56
CA PHE A 62 -8.27 4.18 -6.89
C PHE A 62 -8.64 5.34 -5.95
N ASN A 63 -7.91 5.54 -4.84
CA ASN A 63 -8.30 6.53 -3.84
C ASN A 63 -7.15 7.45 -3.41
N SER A 64 -6.03 7.42 -4.12
CA SER A 64 -4.90 8.31 -3.85
C SER A 64 -4.19 8.74 -5.15
N SER A 65 -3.34 9.74 -5.04
CA SER A 65 -2.46 10.20 -6.13
C SER A 65 -1.16 9.40 -6.22
N ILE A 66 -1.00 8.36 -5.41
CA ILE A 66 0.22 7.57 -5.34
C ILE A 66 0.27 6.56 -6.48
N PHE A 67 1.41 6.47 -7.14
CA PHE A 67 1.61 5.44 -8.15
C PHE A 67 1.84 4.07 -7.50
N VAL A 68 1.02 3.10 -7.91
CA VAL A 68 1.15 1.69 -7.52
C VAL A 68 1.64 0.90 -8.73
N LYS A 69 2.89 0.42 -8.64
CA LYS A 69 3.44 -0.51 -9.64
C LYS A 69 2.99 -1.92 -9.29
N ASN A 70 2.03 -2.42 -10.04
CA ASN A 70 1.39 -3.72 -9.82
C ASN A 70 1.79 -4.71 -10.91
N TYR A 71 2.26 -5.88 -10.54
CA TYR A 71 2.66 -6.94 -11.47
C TYR A 71 1.56 -7.97 -11.75
N GLY A 72 0.32 -7.70 -11.32
CA GLY A 72 -0.85 -8.57 -11.45
C GLY A 72 -1.45 -8.97 -10.10
N ARG A 73 -2.62 -9.63 -10.12
CA ARG A 73 -3.30 -10.10 -8.91
C ARG A 73 -2.40 -11.08 -8.14
N ALA A 74 -2.30 -10.89 -6.82
CA ALA A 74 -1.47 -11.69 -5.92
C ALA A 74 0.01 -11.77 -6.34
N THR A 75 0.51 -10.78 -7.05
CA THR A 75 1.93 -10.61 -7.35
C THR A 75 2.43 -9.31 -6.72
N LEU A 76 3.74 -9.09 -6.79
CA LEU A 76 4.37 -7.91 -6.18
C LEU A 76 3.63 -6.61 -6.56
N SER A 77 3.25 -5.85 -5.55
CA SER A 77 2.67 -4.52 -5.71
C SER A 77 3.41 -3.53 -4.83
N THR A 78 4.10 -2.59 -5.46
CA THR A 78 4.92 -1.60 -4.77
C THR A 78 4.35 -0.20 -4.92
N VAL A 79 4.59 0.63 -3.91
CA VAL A 79 4.05 1.98 -3.80
C VAL A 79 5.20 2.97 -3.79
N ALA A 80 5.10 3.98 -4.62
CA ALA A 80 6.07 5.06 -4.72
C ALA A 80 5.37 6.43 -4.60
N PHE A 81 5.78 7.23 -3.61
CA PHE A 81 5.31 8.58 -3.44
C PHE A 81 6.09 9.53 -4.35
N ARG A 82 5.39 10.45 -5.03
CA ARG A 82 6.01 11.63 -5.64
C ARG A 82 7.24 11.31 -6.51
N GLY A 83 7.16 10.25 -7.29
CA GLY A 83 8.23 9.85 -8.20
C GLY A 83 9.48 9.26 -7.54
N THR A 84 9.43 8.95 -6.25
CA THR A 84 10.53 8.25 -5.56
C THR A 84 10.46 6.74 -5.76
N SER A 85 11.45 5.99 -5.25
CA SER A 85 11.48 4.54 -5.33
C SER A 85 10.58 3.90 -4.25
N PRO A 86 10.10 2.67 -4.44
CA PRO A 86 9.37 1.94 -3.41
C PRO A 86 10.11 1.78 -2.08
N SER A 87 11.44 1.73 -2.10
CA SER A 87 12.28 1.67 -0.92
C SER A 87 12.37 2.98 -0.14
N HIS A 88 11.91 4.10 -0.74
CA HIS A 88 11.75 5.40 -0.08
C HIS A 88 10.40 5.55 0.65
N THR A 89 9.53 4.54 0.54
CA THR A 89 8.23 4.51 1.20
C THR A 89 8.31 3.68 2.48
N GLN A 90 8.11 4.32 3.62
CA GLN A 90 8.00 3.64 4.91
C GLN A 90 6.59 3.09 5.10
N VAL A 91 6.47 1.86 5.58
CA VAL A 91 5.16 1.27 5.90
C VAL A 91 5.17 0.77 7.34
N SER A 92 4.18 1.18 8.13
CA SER A 92 4.01 0.71 9.49
C SER A 92 2.63 0.09 9.72
N TRP A 93 2.58 -0.97 10.54
CA TRP A 93 1.37 -1.60 11.02
C TRP A 93 1.35 -1.55 12.56
N ASN A 94 0.33 -0.92 13.14
CA ASN A 94 0.20 -0.66 14.57
C ASN A 94 1.44 0.01 15.20
N GLY A 95 2.15 0.82 14.39
CA GLY A 95 3.37 1.53 14.77
C GLY A 95 4.67 0.76 14.51
N MET A 96 4.63 -0.54 14.26
CA MET A 96 5.79 -1.33 13.88
C MET A 96 6.05 -1.25 12.37
N LYS A 97 7.28 -0.91 11.97
CA LYS A 97 7.73 -0.91 10.57
C LYS A 97 7.68 -2.33 10.00
N ILE A 98 7.03 -2.50 8.85
CA ILE A 98 6.86 -3.79 8.18
C ILE A 98 7.61 -3.90 6.85
N ASN A 99 8.39 -2.89 6.47
CA ASN A 99 9.29 -3.00 5.33
C ASN A 99 10.26 -4.18 5.53
N ASN A 100 10.40 -5.00 4.50
CA ASN A 100 11.33 -6.13 4.53
C ASN A 100 12.78 -5.61 4.60
N PRO A 101 13.58 -5.90 5.65
CA PRO A 101 14.93 -5.34 5.80
C PRO A 101 15.91 -5.86 4.74
N MET A 102 15.60 -7.00 4.11
CA MET A 102 16.36 -7.55 3.01
C MET A 102 16.15 -6.76 1.71
N LEU A 103 14.89 -6.41 1.40
CA LEU A 103 14.49 -5.75 0.15
C LEU A 103 14.32 -4.23 0.28
N GLY A 104 14.18 -3.70 1.50
CA GLY A 104 13.94 -2.27 1.75
C GLY A 104 12.51 -1.80 1.49
N MET A 105 11.62 -2.64 0.99
CA MET A 105 10.26 -2.28 0.56
C MET A 105 9.20 -3.23 1.12
N THR A 106 7.93 -2.89 0.91
CA THR A 106 6.76 -3.70 1.32
C THR A 106 5.97 -4.12 0.09
N ASP A 107 5.53 -5.37 0.04
CA ASP A 107 4.54 -5.84 -0.94
C ASP A 107 3.12 -5.54 -0.44
N PHE A 108 2.45 -4.59 -1.07
CA PHE A 108 1.10 -4.18 -0.73
C PHE A 108 0.02 -5.17 -1.17
N SER A 109 0.33 -6.11 -2.06
CA SER A 109 -0.57 -7.20 -2.42
C SER A 109 -0.77 -8.19 -1.26
N MET A 110 0.19 -8.23 -0.31
CA MET A 110 0.15 -9.06 0.90
C MET A 110 -0.58 -8.39 2.08
N ILE A 111 -1.24 -7.26 1.85
CA ILE A 111 -1.96 -6.52 2.89
C ILE A 111 -3.45 -6.49 2.53
N PRO A 112 -4.26 -7.43 3.06
CA PRO A 112 -5.71 -7.40 2.85
C PRO A 112 -6.32 -6.14 3.48
N SER A 113 -7.15 -5.43 2.74
CA SER A 113 -7.87 -4.26 3.26
C SER A 113 -8.77 -4.62 4.45
N TYR A 114 -9.29 -5.84 4.46
CA TYR A 114 -10.13 -6.39 5.53
C TYR A 114 -9.46 -6.41 6.92
N PHE A 115 -8.13 -6.37 6.97
CA PHE A 115 -7.36 -6.34 8.21
C PHE A 115 -7.05 -4.93 8.69
N ILE A 116 -7.38 -3.91 7.91
CA ILE A 116 -7.05 -2.51 8.20
C ILE A 116 -8.32 -1.75 8.54
N ASP A 117 -8.34 -1.10 9.70
CA ASP A 117 -9.44 -0.26 10.16
C ASP A 117 -9.15 1.24 10.01
N ASP A 118 -7.87 1.59 9.88
CA ASP A 118 -7.42 2.98 9.65
C ASP A 118 -6.15 2.98 8.81
N ALA A 119 -6.15 3.77 7.76
CA ALA A 119 -5.01 3.96 6.88
C ALA A 119 -4.78 5.44 6.62
N SER A 120 -3.54 5.86 6.70
CA SER A 120 -3.15 7.23 6.38
C SER A 120 -1.83 7.28 5.62
N LEU A 121 -1.74 8.24 4.71
CA LEU A 121 -0.55 8.54 3.93
C LEU A 121 0.06 9.82 4.46
N LEU A 122 1.32 9.79 4.80
CA LEU A 122 2.12 10.95 5.18
C LEU A 122 3.00 11.32 3.99
N HIS A 123 2.74 12.47 3.40
CA HIS A 123 3.43 12.91 2.19
C HIS A 123 4.74 13.63 2.55
N GLY A 124 5.80 13.32 1.83
CA GLY A 124 7.08 14.03 1.86
C GLY A 124 7.60 14.33 3.27
N THR A 125 7.68 15.62 3.60
CA THR A 125 8.17 16.12 4.89
C THR A 125 7.46 15.52 6.10
N SER A 126 6.17 15.20 5.97
CA SER A 126 5.36 14.66 7.07
C SER A 126 5.79 13.25 7.52
N SER A 127 6.54 12.53 6.69
CA SER A 127 7.09 11.21 7.03
C SER A 127 8.16 11.24 8.11
N VAL A 128 8.75 12.41 8.40
CA VAL A 128 9.78 12.56 9.46
C VAL A 128 9.30 12.15 10.83
N SER A 129 7.98 12.21 11.08
CA SER A 129 7.39 11.75 12.35
C SER A 129 7.41 10.24 12.53
N GLU A 130 7.71 9.48 11.47
CA GLU A 130 7.78 8.01 11.49
C GLU A 130 9.22 7.54 11.63
N THR A 131 9.40 6.41 12.32
CA THR A 131 10.71 5.77 12.48
C THR A 131 11.29 5.32 11.14
N GLY A 132 12.51 5.77 10.84
CA GLY A 132 13.24 5.42 9.62
C GLY A 132 12.85 6.24 8.39
N GLY A 133 12.13 7.34 8.56
CA GLY A 133 11.74 8.39 7.62
C GLY A 133 11.82 8.09 6.13
N GLY A 134 10.69 7.93 5.48
CA GLY A 134 10.68 7.79 4.02
C GLY A 134 11.10 9.08 3.32
N LEU A 135 12.07 9.01 2.39
CA LEU A 135 12.40 10.13 1.50
C LEU A 135 11.18 10.54 0.64
N GLY A 136 10.32 9.60 0.28
CA GLY A 136 9.10 9.85 -0.48
C GLY A 136 7.88 10.10 0.39
N GLY A 137 7.69 9.31 1.43
CA GLY A 137 6.53 9.36 2.31
C GLY A 137 6.39 8.13 3.20
N ALA A 138 5.28 8.08 3.95
CA ALA A 138 4.99 6.92 4.79
C ALA A 138 3.52 6.50 4.72
N VAL A 139 3.27 5.21 4.85
CA VAL A 139 1.94 4.59 4.95
C VAL A 139 1.76 4.04 6.35
N LYS A 140 0.78 4.57 7.07
CA LYS A 140 0.40 4.09 8.41
C LYS A 140 -0.84 3.24 8.30
N LEU A 141 -0.75 2.01 8.73
CA LEU A 141 -1.84 1.05 8.78
C LEU A 141 -2.11 0.68 10.24
N SER A 142 -3.35 0.68 10.65
CA SER A 142 -3.69 0.25 12.00
C SER A 142 -5.01 -0.49 12.08
N THR A 143 -5.09 -1.32 13.10
CA THR A 143 -6.31 -1.97 13.54
C THR A 143 -6.92 -1.19 14.71
N LYS A 144 -8.24 -1.27 14.85
CA LYS A 144 -8.96 -0.61 15.95
C LYS A 144 -9.80 -1.63 16.71
N PRO A 145 -9.93 -1.47 18.04
CA PRO A 145 -10.82 -2.30 18.83
C PRO A 145 -12.23 -2.27 18.28
N ALA A 146 -12.88 -3.41 18.23
CA ALA A 146 -14.29 -3.49 17.91
C ALA A 146 -15.10 -2.78 19.00
N GLN A 147 -15.90 -1.77 18.63
CA GLN A 147 -16.72 -1.00 19.60
C GLN A 147 -18.03 -1.70 19.97
N ASN A 148 -18.26 -2.93 19.51
CA ASN A 148 -19.49 -3.66 19.74
C ASN A 148 -19.49 -4.29 21.12
N LYS A 149 -20.59 -4.15 21.88
CA LYS A 149 -20.84 -4.96 23.07
C LYS A 149 -21.48 -6.28 22.67
N GLY A 150 -21.00 -7.38 23.28
CA GLY A 150 -21.45 -8.73 22.98
C GLY A 150 -20.68 -9.40 21.83
N PHE A 151 -21.23 -10.49 21.33
CA PHE A 151 -20.66 -11.29 20.24
C PHE A 151 -21.09 -10.76 18.88
N GLY A 152 -20.19 -10.77 17.92
CA GLY A 152 -20.44 -10.45 16.52
C GLY A 152 -19.79 -11.46 15.59
N LEU A 153 -20.45 -11.77 14.47
CA LEU A 153 -19.95 -12.62 13.40
C LEU A 153 -20.20 -11.91 12.06
N GLN A 154 -19.25 -11.96 11.18
CA GLN A 154 -19.40 -11.62 9.77
C GLN A 154 -18.69 -12.69 8.95
N TYR A 155 -19.37 -13.25 7.96
CA TYR A 155 -18.80 -14.15 6.96
C TYR A 155 -19.13 -13.64 5.57
N ILE A 156 -18.15 -13.66 4.67
CA ILE A 156 -18.31 -13.24 3.27
C ILE A 156 -17.63 -14.28 2.38
N GLN A 157 -18.39 -14.77 1.39
CA GLN A 157 -17.93 -15.66 0.34
C GLN A 157 -17.86 -14.91 -0.97
N GLY A 158 -16.70 -14.94 -1.65
CA GLY A 158 -16.50 -14.40 -2.99
C GLY A 158 -16.17 -15.48 -4.00
N ILE A 159 -16.72 -15.34 -5.20
CA ILE A 159 -16.35 -16.12 -6.39
C ILE A 159 -16.14 -15.15 -7.56
N GLY A 160 -15.21 -15.46 -8.45
CA GLY A 160 -14.93 -14.56 -9.58
C GLY A 160 -14.35 -15.26 -10.80
N SER A 161 -14.09 -14.46 -11.82
CA SER A 161 -13.38 -14.87 -13.02
C SER A 161 -12.07 -15.57 -12.67
N PHE A 162 -11.58 -16.41 -13.59
CA PHE A 162 -10.34 -17.18 -13.42
C PHE A 162 -10.39 -18.15 -12.24
N LYS A 163 -11.60 -18.68 -11.93
CA LYS A 163 -11.86 -19.57 -10.81
C LYS A 163 -11.37 -19.00 -9.47
N THR A 164 -11.53 -17.68 -9.29
CA THR A 164 -11.18 -17.01 -8.05
C THR A 164 -12.15 -17.38 -6.96
N PHE A 165 -11.64 -17.65 -5.77
CA PHE A 165 -12.37 -18.02 -4.58
C PHE A 165 -11.81 -17.22 -3.39
N ASP A 166 -12.65 -16.46 -2.72
CA ASP A 166 -12.30 -15.59 -1.61
C ASP A 166 -13.21 -15.85 -0.43
N GLU A 167 -12.66 -16.00 0.76
CA GLU A 167 -13.38 -16.15 2.02
C GLU A 167 -12.90 -15.15 3.06
N PHE A 168 -13.85 -14.53 3.75
CA PHE A 168 -13.59 -13.58 4.82
C PHE A 168 -14.43 -13.93 6.04
N LEU A 169 -13.76 -14.05 7.19
CA LEU A 169 -14.41 -14.30 8.47
C LEU A 169 -13.95 -13.23 9.48
N ARG A 170 -14.91 -12.69 10.22
CA ARG A 170 -14.64 -11.84 11.38
C ARG A 170 -15.52 -12.27 12.56
N LEU A 171 -14.87 -12.62 13.65
CA LEU A 171 -15.47 -12.86 14.95
C LEU A 171 -15.11 -11.72 15.89
N THR A 172 -16.04 -11.19 16.62
CA THR A 172 -15.78 -10.13 17.60
C THR A 172 -16.50 -10.43 18.90
N TYR A 173 -15.84 -10.08 20.00
CA TYR A 173 -16.46 -10.05 21.33
C TYR A 173 -16.04 -8.77 22.05
N GLY A 174 -16.98 -8.08 22.68
CA GLY A 174 -16.69 -6.86 23.40
C GLY A 174 -17.53 -6.72 24.67
N ASN A 175 -16.91 -6.17 25.69
CA ASN A 175 -17.54 -5.66 26.89
C ASN A 175 -16.86 -4.34 27.31
N ASP A 176 -17.11 -3.86 28.52
CA ASP A 176 -16.55 -2.58 28.99
C ASP A 176 -15.02 -2.61 29.17
N HIS A 177 -14.44 -3.79 29.38
CA HIS A 177 -13.00 -3.98 29.61
C HIS A 177 -12.30 -4.67 28.45
N TRP A 178 -12.89 -5.75 27.90
CA TRP A 178 -12.30 -6.60 26.88
C TRP A 178 -12.89 -6.34 25.50
N GLN A 179 -12.02 -6.34 24.51
CA GLN A 179 -12.41 -6.31 23.11
C GLN A 179 -11.50 -7.28 22.34
N ILE A 180 -12.12 -8.27 21.73
CA ILE A 180 -11.45 -9.36 21.04
C ILE A 180 -11.97 -9.41 19.60
N SER A 181 -11.07 -9.56 18.63
CA SER A 181 -11.40 -9.70 17.22
C SER A 181 -10.50 -10.74 16.58
N THR A 182 -11.10 -11.71 15.90
CA THR A 182 -10.40 -12.68 15.06
C THR A 182 -10.86 -12.46 13.63
N ARG A 183 -9.91 -12.27 12.70
CA ARG A 183 -10.20 -12.13 11.27
C ARG A 183 -9.40 -13.16 10.49
N ALA A 184 -10.03 -13.77 9.49
CA ALA A 184 -9.39 -14.67 8.56
C ALA A 184 -9.71 -14.25 7.13
N VAL A 185 -8.75 -14.37 6.25
CA VAL A 185 -8.89 -14.19 4.81
C VAL A 185 -8.21 -15.37 4.12
N TYR A 186 -8.95 -16.04 3.25
CA TYR A 186 -8.40 -17.03 2.33
C TYR A 186 -8.74 -16.61 0.91
N SER A 187 -7.75 -16.64 0.03
CA SER A 187 -7.91 -16.29 -1.38
C SER A 187 -7.13 -17.24 -2.25
N SER A 188 -7.74 -17.74 -3.31
CA SER A 188 -7.07 -18.62 -4.27
C SER A 188 -7.60 -18.44 -5.69
N SER A 189 -6.73 -18.63 -6.68
CA SER A 189 -7.09 -18.64 -8.10
C SER A 189 -5.98 -19.29 -8.93
N PRO A 190 -6.31 -20.02 -10.00
CA PRO A 190 -5.37 -20.33 -11.08
C PRO A 190 -4.89 -19.09 -11.82
N ASN A 191 -5.68 -18.00 -11.83
CA ASN A 191 -5.35 -16.72 -12.44
C ASN A 191 -4.90 -16.83 -13.91
N ASP A 192 -5.57 -17.71 -14.66
CA ASP A 192 -5.25 -18.16 -16.03
C ASP A 192 -5.97 -17.34 -17.11
N TYR A 193 -6.06 -16.00 -16.91
CA TYR A 193 -6.72 -15.10 -17.84
C TYR A 193 -6.10 -15.14 -19.25
N LYS A 194 -6.92 -14.80 -20.25
CA LYS A 194 -6.47 -14.63 -21.63
C LYS A 194 -5.96 -13.20 -21.85
N TYR A 195 -4.93 -13.06 -22.66
CA TYR A 195 -4.36 -11.78 -23.08
C TYR A 195 -3.87 -11.87 -24.52
N ARG A 196 -3.74 -10.73 -25.21
CA ARG A 196 -3.08 -10.62 -26.50
C ARG A 196 -1.59 -10.44 -26.29
N ASN A 197 -0.77 -11.36 -26.87
CA ASN A 197 0.68 -11.30 -26.74
C ASN A 197 1.29 -10.40 -27.81
N HIS A 198 1.57 -9.14 -27.47
CA HIS A 198 2.17 -8.16 -28.38
C HIS A 198 3.69 -8.37 -28.59
N ASP A 199 4.32 -9.24 -27.83
CA ASP A 199 5.73 -9.59 -27.97
C ASP A 199 5.96 -10.71 -29.01
N LYS A 200 4.88 -11.33 -29.50
CA LYS A 200 4.91 -12.43 -30.48
C LYS A 200 4.05 -12.12 -31.67
N LYS A 201 4.63 -12.08 -32.86
CA LYS A 201 3.90 -12.03 -34.14
C LYS A 201 3.83 -13.41 -34.75
N VAL A 202 2.67 -13.80 -35.21
CA VAL A 202 2.44 -15.01 -36.00
C VAL A 202 2.17 -14.62 -37.40
N ASN A 203 2.95 -15.18 -38.36
CA ASN A 203 2.77 -14.97 -39.77
C ASN A 203 1.78 -16.00 -40.32
N VAL A 204 0.89 -15.57 -41.18
CA VAL A 204 0.03 -16.43 -41.99
C VAL A 204 0.62 -16.47 -43.41
N TYR A 205 0.82 -17.67 -43.90
CA TYR A 205 1.43 -17.89 -45.22
C TYR A 205 0.39 -18.42 -46.22
N ASP A 206 0.55 -18.07 -47.48
CA ASP A 206 -0.14 -18.73 -48.57
C ASP A 206 0.54 -20.06 -48.95
N ASP A 207 0.00 -20.75 -49.97
CA ASP A 207 0.54 -22.02 -50.45
C ASP A 207 1.95 -21.87 -51.08
N GLU A 208 2.33 -20.64 -51.44
CA GLU A 208 3.63 -20.28 -51.99
C GLU A 208 4.63 -19.79 -50.93
N MET A 209 4.27 -19.90 -49.61
CA MET A 209 5.07 -19.43 -48.48
C MET A 209 5.28 -17.92 -48.38
N ASN A 210 4.46 -17.11 -49.09
CA ASN A 210 4.45 -15.67 -48.89
C ASN A 210 3.63 -15.30 -47.65
N ILE A 211 4.07 -14.29 -46.91
CA ILE A 211 3.34 -13.77 -45.76
C ILE A 211 2.13 -12.96 -46.26
N ILE A 212 0.91 -13.47 -46.05
CA ILE A 212 -0.34 -12.82 -46.44
C ILE A 212 -1.00 -12.05 -45.30
N ASP A 213 -0.71 -12.41 -44.02
CA ASP A 213 -1.22 -11.71 -42.88
C ASP A 213 -0.29 -11.90 -41.67
N GLN A 214 -0.43 -11.02 -40.67
CA GLN A 214 0.29 -11.11 -39.40
C GLN A 214 -0.64 -10.74 -38.24
N TYR A 215 -0.66 -11.52 -37.18
CA TYR A 215 -1.45 -11.21 -36.01
C TYR A 215 -0.73 -11.46 -34.70
N TYR A 216 -1.21 -10.83 -33.62
CA TYR A 216 -0.77 -11.09 -32.27
C TYR A 216 -1.65 -12.18 -31.65
N PRO A 217 -1.09 -13.33 -31.21
CA PRO A 217 -1.88 -14.44 -30.71
C PRO A 217 -2.51 -14.12 -29.36
N ILE A 218 -3.68 -14.73 -29.10
CA ILE A 218 -4.30 -14.73 -27.79
C ILE A 218 -3.74 -15.93 -27.02
N GLU A 219 -3.06 -15.65 -25.92
CA GLU A 219 -2.48 -16.64 -25.05
C GLU A 219 -3.14 -16.63 -23.66
N ARG A 220 -2.85 -17.64 -22.83
CA ARG A 220 -3.25 -17.67 -21.43
C ARG A 220 -2.09 -17.31 -20.53
N ASN A 221 -2.38 -16.59 -19.45
CA ASN A 221 -1.41 -16.35 -18.40
C ASN A 221 -0.98 -17.71 -17.82
N ARG A 222 0.31 -17.97 -17.86
CA ARG A 222 0.93 -19.19 -17.32
C ARG A 222 1.63 -18.85 -16.02
N SER A 223 1.60 -19.78 -15.06
CA SER A 223 2.29 -19.58 -13.78
C SER A 223 1.82 -18.33 -13.03
N GLY A 224 0.50 -18.17 -12.90
CA GLY A 224 -0.12 -17.08 -12.16
C GLY A 224 -0.92 -17.53 -10.95
N ALA A 225 -0.97 -18.82 -10.67
CA ALA A 225 -1.78 -19.38 -9.59
C ALA A 225 -1.30 -18.94 -8.20
N TYR A 226 -2.26 -18.74 -7.30
CA TYR A 226 -1.94 -18.39 -5.92
C TYR A 226 -2.89 -19.00 -4.90
N LYS A 227 -2.41 -19.12 -3.66
CA LYS A 227 -3.16 -19.50 -2.46
C LYS A 227 -2.60 -18.71 -1.29
N ASP A 228 -3.41 -17.82 -0.74
CA ASP A 228 -3.05 -16.93 0.36
C ASP A 228 -3.99 -17.16 1.54
N LEU A 229 -3.43 -17.36 2.73
CA LEU A 229 -4.14 -17.43 4.00
C LEU A 229 -3.59 -16.36 4.94
N HIS A 230 -4.47 -15.52 5.47
CA HIS A 230 -4.13 -14.54 6.49
C HIS A 230 -5.03 -14.74 7.71
N LEU A 231 -4.42 -14.72 8.90
CA LEU A 231 -5.12 -14.79 10.20
C LEU A 231 -4.67 -13.61 11.05
N LEU A 232 -5.62 -12.85 11.59
CA LEU A 232 -5.36 -11.72 12.49
C LEU A 232 -6.12 -11.93 13.79
N GLN A 233 -5.41 -11.98 14.91
CA GLN A 233 -5.96 -11.98 16.26
C GLN A 233 -5.67 -10.66 16.97
N GLU A 234 -6.69 -10.05 17.53
CA GLU A 234 -6.61 -8.82 18.28
C GLU A 234 -7.26 -8.99 19.66
N VAL A 235 -6.57 -8.55 20.67
CA VAL A 235 -7.08 -8.53 22.05
C VAL A 235 -6.73 -7.19 22.67
N TYR A 236 -7.72 -6.47 23.18
CA TYR A 236 -7.53 -5.23 23.92
C TYR A 236 -8.18 -5.32 25.27
N TYR A 237 -7.48 -4.78 26.27
CA TYR A 237 -7.96 -4.69 27.65
C TYR A 237 -7.86 -3.25 28.15
N ASN A 238 -8.98 -2.68 28.61
CA ASN A 238 -9.06 -1.35 29.18
C ASN A 238 -9.30 -1.46 30.69
N THR A 239 -8.45 -0.86 31.49
CA THR A 239 -8.59 -0.90 32.98
C THR A 239 -9.67 0.03 33.49
N GLY A 240 -10.19 0.94 32.66
CA GLY A 240 -11.09 2.02 33.07
C GLY A 240 -10.39 3.18 33.83
N LYS A 241 -9.08 3.03 34.13
CA LYS A 241 -8.27 4.02 34.85
C LYS A 241 -7.27 4.77 33.96
N GLY A 242 -7.43 4.69 32.63
CA GLY A 242 -6.57 5.36 31.65
C GLY A 242 -5.51 4.45 31.05
N ASP A 243 -5.40 3.19 31.47
CA ASP A 243 -4.51 2.21 30.86
C ASP A 243 -5.24 1.34 29.86
N ARG A 244 -4.58 1.08 28.75
CA ARG A 244 -5.02 0.19 27.71
C ARG A 244 -3.87 -0.71 27.27
N PHE A 245 -4.11 -2.01 27.28
CA PHE A 245 -3.20 -3.03 26.77
C PHE A 245 -3.75 -3.57 25.45
N GLY A 246 -2.88 -3.87 24.50
CA GLY A 246 -3.23 -4.45 23.22
C GLY A 246 -2.27 -5.55 22.82
N LEU A 247 -2.80 -6.64 22.29
CA LEU A 247 -2.08 -7.70 21.59
C LEU A 247 -2.65 -7.81 20.18
N ASN A 248 -1.80 -7.67 19.16
CA ASN A 248 -2.15 -7.87 17.77
C ASN A 248 -1.18 -8.90 17.20
N ALA A 249 -1.70 -10.00 16.64
CA ALA A 249 -0.92 -11.07 16.04
C ALA A 249 -1.47 -11.38 14.64
N TRP A 250 -0.63 -11.27 13.61
CA TRP A 250 -0.98 -11.47 12.21
C TRP A 250 -0.08 -12.54 11.61
N TYR A 251 -0.70 -13.65 11.16
CA TYR A 251 -0.05 -14.72 10.43
C TYR A 251 -0.42 -14.70 8.95
N ILE A 252 0.56 -14.96 8.09
CA ILE A 252 0.45 -15.01 6.63
C ILE A 252 1.06 -16.32 6.16
N ASN A 253 0.35 -17.04 5.30
CA ASN A 253 0.89 -18.17 4.55
C ASN A 253 0.48 -18.00 3.08
N SER A 254 1.47 -17.76 2.23
CA SER A 254 1.30 -17.45 0.82
C SER A 254 2.08 -18.44 -0.04
N ASN A 255 1.44 -18.94 -1.08
CA ASN A 255 2.06 -19.77 -2.11
C ASN A 255 1.61 -19.24 -3.47
N ARG A 256 2.54 -18.63 -4.21
CA ARG A 256 2.27 -17.91 -5.44
C ARG A 256 3.18 -18.38 -6.55
N GLU A 257 2.61 -18.63 -7.70
CA GLU A 257 3.36 -18.69 -8.94
C GLU A 257 3.60 -17.28 -9.45
N LEU A 258 4.76 -17.04 -10.05
CA LEU A 258 5.14 -15.76 -10.60
C LEU A 258 5.16 -15.87 -12.11
N ALA A 259 4.23 -15.18 -12.79
CA ALA A 259 4.20 -15.17 -14.25
C ALA A 259 5.53 -14.66 -14.82
N MET A 260 6.03 -15.32 -15.83
CA MET A 260 7.20 -14.87 -16.57
C MET A 260 6.84 -13.72 -17.51
N LEU A 261 7.84 -12.98 -17.96
CA LEU A 261 7.66 -12.01 -19.02
C LEU A 261 7.29 -12.73 -20.33
N THR A 262 6.39 -12.15 -21.12
CA THR A 262 5.94 -12.75 -22.38
C THR A 262 7.07 -12.96 -23.37
N VAL A 263 8.10 -12.13 -23.34
CA VAL A 263 9.33 -12.29 -24.16
C VAL A 263 10.16 -13.52 -23.77
N ASP A 264 10.03 -14.01 -22.55
CA ASP A 264 10.76 -15.19 -22.04
C ASP A 264 10.00 -16.50 -22.28
N HIS A 265 8.78 -16.44 -22.81
CA HIS A 265 7.97 -17.59 -23.21
C HIS A 265 8.50 -18.18 -24.53
N GLY A 266 9.64 -18.83 -24.52
CA GLY A 266 10.13 -19.58 -25.70
C GLY A 266 9.16 -20.68 -26.16
N ASP A 267 9.40 -21.24 -27.35
CA ASP A 267 8.43 -22.09 -28.06
C ASP A 267 8.04 -23.41 -27.40
N ALA A 268 8.66 -23.84 -26.31
CA ALA A 268 8.40 -25.19 -25.85
C ALA A 268 8.79 -25.56 -24.43
N THR A 269 9.19 -24.69 -23.56
CA THR A 269 9.67 -25.18 -22.26
C THR A 269 8.70 -24.96 -21.13
N ASP A 270 8.30 -26.05 -20.49
CA ASP A 270 7.63 -25.97 -19.19
C ASP A 270 8.58 -25.33 -18.18
N PHE A 271 8.03 -24.47 -17.35
CA PHE A 271 8.76 -23.84 -16.25
C PHE A 271 7.91 -23.82 -14.98
N GLU A 272 8.57 -23.80 -13.85
CA GLU A 272 7.97 -23.55 -12.54
C GLU A 272 8.65 -22.32 -11.95
N ASN A 273 7.88 -21.25 -11.70
CA ASN A 273 8.37 -20.03 -11.09
C ASN A 273 7.48 -19.72 -9.87
N ARG A 274 7.97 -20.06 -8.67
CA ARG A 274 7.14 -20.11 -7.46
C ARG A 274 7.81 -19.43 -6.27
N GLN A 275 7.03 -18.60 -5.59
CA GLN A 275 7.38 -18.03 -4.29
C GLN A 275 6.45 -18.56 -3.21
N ARG A 276 7.03 -18.95 -2.08
CA ARG A 276 6.31 -19.30 -0.85
C ARG A 276 6.79 -18.41 0.27
N GLU A 277 5.84 -17.91 1.06
CA GLU A 277 6.14 -17.05 2.19
C GLU A 277 5.29 -17.43 3.40
N GLN A 278 5.93 -17.49 4.56
CA GLN A 278 5.29 -17.57 5.84
C GLN A 278 5.77 -16.42 6.70
N THR A 279 4.85 -15.57 7.14
CA THR A 279 5.18 -14.40 7.95
C THR A 279 4.30 -14.37 9.20
N PHE A 280 4.91 -14.17 10.35
CA PHE A 280 4.26 -13.86 11.61
C PHE A 280 4.64 -12.45 12.04
N ARG A 281 3.66 -11.64 12.43
CA ARG A 281 3.84 -10.30 13.00
C ARG A 281 3.09 -10.22 14.31
N GLY A 282 3.77 -9.88 15.39
CA GLY A 282 3.18 -9.70 16.70
C GLY A 282 3.53 -8.33 17.30
N VAL A 283 2.55 -7.63 17.87
CA VAL A 283 2.75 -6.36 18.56
C VAL A 283 1.99 -6.39 19.87
N LEU A 284 2.70 -6.17 20.96
CA LEU A 284 2.17 -5.84 22.27
C LEU A 284 2.22 -4.32 22.44
N SER A 285 1.17 -3.72 22.96
CA SER A 285 1.08 -2.29 23.22
C SER A 285 0.52 -2.01 24.60
N TRP A 286 1.03 -0.95 25.22
CA TRP A 286 0.48 -0.34 26.41
C TRP A 286 0.39 1.15 26.19
N ASP A 287 -0.79 1.73 26.43
CA ASP A 287 -1.05 3.16 26.39
C ASP A 287 -1.57 3.58 27.77
N HIS A 288 -0.99 4.63 28.34
CA HIS A 288 -1.46 5.28 29.55
C HIS A 288 -1.83 6.73 29.24
N LEU A 289 -3.11 7.08 29.48
CA LEU A 289 -3.66 8.39 29.18
C LEU A 289 -4.03 9.13 30.45
N ARG A 290 -3.52 10.35 30.60
CA ARG A 290 -3.90 11.32 31.61
C ARG A 290 -4.34 12.63 30.96
N LYS A 291 -4.82 13.55 31.81
CA LYS A 291 -5.36 14.84 31.34
C LYS A 291 -4.38 15.60 30.45
N ASN A 292 -3.10 15.65 30.82
CA ASN A 292 -2.08 16.49 30.18
C ASN A 292 -0.95 15.70 29.54
N TRP A 293 -0.93 14.39 29.65
CA TRP A 293 0.12 13.58 29.06
C TRP A 293 -0.36 12.18 28.65
N LYS A 294 0.31 11.64 27.66
CA LYS A 294 0.15 10.27 27.23
C LYS A 294 1.53 9.60 27.22
N LEU A 295 1.61 8.37 27.70
CA LEU A 295 2.77 7.50 27.55
C LEU A 295 2.33 6.23 26.83
N GLY A 296 3.12 5.80 25.86
CA GLY A 296 2.92 4.55 25.14
C GLY A 296 4.18 3.73 25.10
N ALA A 297 4.05 2.42 25.21
CA ALA A 297 5.13 1.47 25.01
C ALA A 297 4.67 0.34 24.09
N LYS A 298 5.56 -0.12 23.20
CA LYS A 298 5.29 -1.24 22.29
C LYS A 298 6.49 -2.17 22.25
N ALA A 299 6.19 -3.48 22.15
CA ALA A 299 7.17 -4.51 21.83
C ALA A 299 6.62 -5.37 20.70
N GLY A 300 7.46 -5.77 19.77
CA GLY A 300 7.00 -6.54 18.62
C GLY A 300 8.05 -7.51 18.10
N TYR A 301 7.55 -8.46 17.31
CA TYR A 301 8.37 -9.46 16.64
C TYR A 301 7.81 -9.76 15.26
N ILE A 302 8.70 -9.85 14.27
CA ILE A 302 8.38 -10.31 12.92
C ILE A 302 9.29 -11.50 12.61
N TYR A 303 8.68 -12.60 12.20
CA TYR A 303 9.35 -13.72 11.57
C TYR A 303 8.88 -13.84 10.14
N THR A 304 9.81 -13.94 9.18
CA THR A 304 9.49 -14.20 7.78
C THR A 304 10.40 -15.31 7.25
N TRP A 305 9.78 -16.33 6.70
CA TRP A 305 10.45 -17.35 5.90
C TRP A 305 9.98 -17.19 4.45
N MET A 306 10.94 -17.12 3.52
CA MET A 306 10.69 -17.00 2.10
C MET A 306 11.45 -18.09 1.34
N ALA A 307 10.78 -18.68 0.36
CA ALA A 307 11.38 -19.63 -0.57
C ALA A 307 11.02 -19.24 -1.99
N TYR A 308 12.01 -19.10 -2.84
CA TYR A 308 11.85 -18.88 -4.26
C TYR A 308 12.49 -20.01 -5.04
N ASP A 309 11.71 -20.65 -5.92
CA ASP A 309 12.13 -21.74 -6.79
C ASP A 309 11.81 -21.37 -8.24
N TYR A 310 12.84 -21.29 -9.08
CA TYR A 310 12.72 -21.19 -10.51
C TYR A 310 13.32 -22.43 -11.16
N LYS A 311 12.49 -23.15 -11.90
CA LYS A 311 12.88 -24.34 -12.65
C LYS A 311 12.53 -24.16 -14.12
N ARG A 312 13.31 -24.74 -14.99
CA ARG A 312 13.09 -24.75 -16.43
C ARG A 312 13.27 -26.16 -16.96
N ASP A 313 12.42 -26.60 -17.89
CA ASP A 313 12.62 -27.82 -18.65
C ASP A 313 13.83 -27.67 -19.58
N LEU A 314 14.80 -28.54 -19.47
CA LEU A 314 15.98 -28.61 -20.34
C LEU A 314 15.75 -29.47 -21.59
N GLY A 315 14.55 -29.98 -21.79
CA GLY A 315 14.16 -30.96 -22.79
C GLY A 315 13.84 -32.32 -22.17
N ASN A 316 12.97 -33.08 -22.86
CA ASN A 316 12.53 -34.42 -22.43
C ASN A 316 11.87 -34.48 -21.03
N GLY A 317 11.27 -33.38 -20.55
CA GLY A 317 10.61 -33.32 -19.24
C GLY A 317 11.56 -33.24 -18.04
N ILE A 318 12.84 -32.95 -18.25
CA ILE A 318 13.84 -32.83 -17.18
C ILE A 318 13.78 -31.39 -16.64
N MET A 319 13.14 -31.20 -15.47
CA MET A 319 13.04 -29.91 -14.78
C MET A 319 14.29 -29.60 -13.96
N ALA A 320 15.13 -28.70 -14.45
CA ALA A 320 16.33 -28.23 -13.74
C ALA A 320 16.04 -26.99 -12.88
N HIS A 321 16.59 -26.95 -11.67
CA HIS A 321 16.56 -25.76 -10.83
C HIS A 321 17.55 -24.71 -11.38
N MET A 322 17.01 -23.58 -11.84
CA MET A 322 17.81 -22.42 -12.24
C MET A 322 18.13 -21.52 -11.03
N THR A 323 17.15 -21.38 -10.10
CA THR A 323 17.34 -20.65 -8.85
C THR A 323 16.60 -21.40 -7.72
N ARG A 324 17.22 -21.45 -6.55
CA ARG A 324 16.64 -22.05 -5.34
C ARG A 324 17.01 -21.23 -4.12
N SER A 325 16.35 -20.08 -3.96
CA SER A 325 16.63 -19.16 -2.85
C SER A 325 15.79 -19.47 -1.62
N ARG A 326 16.40 -19.32 -0.46
CA ARG A 326 15.76 -19.46 0.86
C ARG A 326 16.22 -18.33 1.75
N SER A 327 15.26 -17.65 2.39
CA SER A 327 15.56 -16.55 3.29
C SER A 327 14.78 -16.68 4.60
N ARG A 328 15.44 -16.31 5.70
CA ARG A 328 14.85 -16.22 7.04
C ARG A 328 15.16 -14.84 7.61
N ILE A 329 14.11 -14.19 8.11
CA ILE A 329 14.21 -12.84 8.67
C ILE A 329 13.57 -12.86 10.05
N ASN A 330 14.33 -12.45 11.04
CA ASN A 330 13.84 -12.19 12.40
C ASN A 330 14.01 -10.70 12.70
N THR A 331 12.96 -10.03 13.13
CA THR A 331 13.00 -8.62 13.52
C THR A 331 12.37 -8.47 14.90
N PHE A 332 13.16 -7.95 15.85
CA PHE A 332 12.69 -7.54 17.16
C PHE A 332 12.48 -6.04 17.17
N TYR A 333 11.42 -5.59 17.79
CA TYR A 333 10.99 -4.19 17.86
C TYR A 333 10.66 -3.77 19.28
N GLY A 334 11.10 -2.57 19.65
CA GLY A 334 10.73 -1.88 20.85
C GLY A 334 10.49 -0.40 20.59
N GLN A 335 9.48 0.20 21.23
CA GLN A 335 9.19 1.64 21.11
C GLN A 335 8.65 2.17 22.42
N VAL A 336 9.07 3.40 22.76
CA VAL A 336 8.46 4.22 23.81
C VAL A 336 8.13 5.58 23.21
N GLU A 337 6.91 6.05 23.45
CA GLU A 337 6.44 7.35 23.01
C GLU A 337 5.82 8.13 24.17
N GLY A 338 6.13 9.43 24.25
CA GLY A 338 5.57 10.32 25.25
C GLY A 338 4.99 11.58 24.62
N GLU A 339 3.89 12.08 25.18
CA GLU A 339 3.25 13.33 24.78
C GLU A 339 2.94 14.13 26.04
N TYR A 340 3.25 15.42 26.01
CA TYR A 340 2.99 16.32 27.11
C TYR A 340 2.37 17.63 26.63
N TYR A 341 1.18 17.95 27.14
CA TYR A 341 0.41 19.13 26.79
C TYR A 341 0.54 20.20 27.87
N ILE A 342 1.00 21.41 27.51
CA ILE A 342 0.97 22.58 28.39
C ILE A 342 -0.18 23.48 27.91
N GLY A 343 -1.28 23.39 28.63
CA GLY A 343 -2.53 24.07 28.26
C GLY A 343 -3.03 23.66 26.87
N ARG A 344 -3.47 24.64 26.09
CA ARG A 344 -3.92 24.43 24.69
C ARG A 344 -2.90 24.91 23.66
N LYS A 345 -1.76 25.44 24.10
CA LYS A 345 -0.80 26.14 23.23
C LYS A 345 0.43 25.31 22.88
N TRP A 346 0.85 24.37 23.73
CA TRP A 346 2.05 23.58 23.53
C TRP A 346 1.79 22.09 23.59
N LEU A 347 2.47 21.37 22.72
CA LEU A 347 2.59 19.91 22.74
C LEU A 347 4.05 19.54 22.53
N PHE A 348 4.61 18.82 23.46
CA PHE A 348 5.91 18.20 23.34
C PHE A 348 5.73 16.70 23.10
N THR A 349 6.48 16.13 22.15
CA THR A 349 6.49 14.68 21.94
C THR A 349 7.92 14.16 21.93
N ALA A 350 8.11 12.97 22.46
CA ALA A 350 9.35 12.23 22.37
C ALA A 350 9.04 10.80 21.93
N ASN A 351 9.87 10.26 21.05
CA ASN A 351 9.74 8.88 20.57
C ASN A 351 11.15 8.27 20.49
N LEU A 352 11.27 7.05 21.02
CA LEU A 352 12.46 6.22 20.90
C LEU A 352 12.03 4.85 20.39
N SER A 353 12.65 4.38 19.30
CA SER A 353 12.36 3.06 18.74
C SER A 353 13.63 2.30 18.44
N LEU A 354 13.62 1.02 18.67
CA LEU A 354 14.71 0.08 18.42
C LEU A 354 14.20 -1.06 17.54
N TYR A 355 15.00 -1.41 16.54
CA TYR A 355 14.85 -2.63 15.75
C TYR A 355 16.15 -3.42 15.79
N GLN A 356 16.04 -4.73 15.88
CA GLN A 356 17.15 -5.66 15.65
C GLN A 356 16.72 -6.62 14.55
N HIS A 357 17.33 -6.49 13.37
CA HIS A 357 17.13 -7.40 12.27
C HIS A 357 18.20 -8.47 12.25
N ILE A 358 17.81 -9.72 11.99
CA ILE A 358 18.71 -10.86 11.72
C ILE A 358 18.21 -11.49 10.43
N VAL A 359 19.00 -11.39 9.38
CA VAL A 359 18.65 -11.87 8.03
C VAL A 359 19.65 -12.94 7.61
N GLU A 360 19.11 -14.04 7.13
CA GLU A 360 19.84 -15.14 6.49
C GLU A 360 19.21 -15.36 5.11
N SER A 361 20.03 -15.30 4.06
CA SER A 361 19.60 -15.51 2.68
C SER A 361 20.62 -16.40 1.97
N GLU A 362 20.15 -17.46 1.33
CA GLU A 362 20.96 -18.48 0.66
C GLU A 362 20.39 -18.78 -0.73
N ASP A 363 21.25 -18.92 -1.74
CA ASP A 363 20.92 -19.60 -2.98
C ASP A 363 21.56 -21.01 -2.99
N LYS A 364 20.71 -22.04 -3.02
CA LYS A 364 21.16 -23.44 -2.92
C LYS A 364 21.56 -24.06 -4.27
N ASN A 365 21.54 -23.29 -5.34
CA ASN A 365 21.69 -23.82 -6.69
C ASN A 365 23.03 -23.50 -7.35
N ILE A 366 23.87 -22.68 -6.72
CA ILE A 366 25.17 -22.33 -7.27
C ILE A 366 26.14 -23.45 -6.91
N LEU A 367 26.56 -24.19 -7.94
CA LEU A 367 27.69 -25.14 -7.84
C LEU A 367 29.00 -24.34 -7.87
N SER A 368 29.91 -24.60 -6.95
CA SER A 368 31.29 -24.12 -7.08
C SER A 368 31.97 -24.85 -8.25
N GLN A 369 32.96 -24.21 -8.87
CA GLN A 369 33.75 -24.79 -9.95
C GLN A 369 34.47 -26.10 -9.53
N ASP A 370 34.59 -26.36 -8.24
CA ASP A 370 35.26 -27.55 -7.66
C ASP A 370 34.29 -28.71 -7.33
N GLY A 371 33.01 -28.66 -7.77
CA GLY A 371 32.01 -29.69 -7.50
C GLY A 371 31.49 -29.72 -6.06
N ASN A 372 32.03 -28.92 -5.16
CA ASN A 372 31.49 -28.69 -3.81
C ASN A 372 30.31 -27.74 -3.89
N LYS A 373 29.17 -28.07 -3.26
CA LYS A 373 28.02 -27.17 -3.14
C LYS A 373 28.38 -25.96 -2.28
N ALA A 374 28.89 -24.89 -2.89
CA ALA A 374 29.06 -23.64 -2.19
C ALA A 374 27.70 -23.03 -1.94
N ILE A 375 27.35 -22.83 -0.68
CA ILE A 375 26.18 -22.02 -0.30
C ILE A 375 26.56 -20.57 -0.58
N VAL A 376 25.92 -19.98 -1.60
CA VAL A 376 26.08 -18.57 -1.89
C VAL A 376 24.98 -17.81 -1.17
N GLY A 377 25.38 -16.97 -0.22
CA GLY A 377 24.42 -16.22 0.58
C GLY A 377 25.07 -15.37 1.65
N TYR A 378 24.24 -14.78 2.51
CA TYR A 378 24.72 -14.01 3.64
C TYR A 378 23.88 -14.24 4.90
N ARG A 379 24.52 -14.06 6.06
CA ARG A 379 23.84 -13.93 7.35
C ARG A 379 24.34 -12.66 8.03
N LYS A 380 23.42 -11.71 8.25
CA LYS A 380 23.76 -10.38 8.79
C LYS A 380 22.74 -9.95 9.85
N GLY A 381 23.28 -9.36 10.92
CA GLY A 381 22.50 -8.64 11.94
C GLY A 381 22.65 -7.14 11.72
N ARG A 382 21.54 -6.39 11.87
CA ARG A 382 21.56 -4.93 11.81
C ARG A 382 20.66 -4.33 12.90
N PRO A 383 21.24 -3.67 13.92
CA PRO A 383 20.48 -2.83 14.82
C PRO A 383 20.08 -1.52 14.12
N GLU A 384 18.88 -1.04 14.40
CA GLU A 384 18.41 0.28 14.00
C GLU A 384 17.83 0.97 15.23
N LEU A 385 18.30 2.16 15.56
CA LEU A 385 17.79 3.00 16.64
C LEU A 385 17.33 4.33 16.04
N SER A 386 16.17 4.81 16.46
CA SER A 386 15.68 6.13 16.05
C SER A 386 15.12 6.86 17.27
N GLY A 387 15.67 8.03 17.53
CA GLY A 387 15.21 8.97 18.54
C GLY A 387 14.67 10.23 17.91
N SER A 388 13.50 10.71 18.36
CA SER A 388 12.95 11.97 17.88
C SER A 388 12.28 12.74 19.03
N VAL A 389 12.41 14.07 18.96
CA VAL A 389 11.70 15.00 19.84
C VAL A 389 11.00 16.05 18.99
N SER A 390 9.83 16.49 19.41
CA SER A 390 9.16 17.62 18.75
C SER A 390 8.55 18.59 19.73
N ALA A 391 8.54 19.87 19.33
CA ALA A 391 7.83 20.93 20.00
C ALA A 391 6.82 21.53 19.05
N LYS A 392 5.56 21.55 19.43
CA LYS A 392 4.45 22.14 18.66
C LYS A 392 3.83 23.27 19.43
N TRP A 393 3.70 24.42 18.79
CA TRP A 393 3.27 25.65 19.39
C TRP A 393 2.15 26.30 18.59
N ARG A 394 1.11 26.71 19.31
CA ARG A 394 0.01 27.50 18.77
C ARG A 394 -0.04 28.83 19.49
N PRO A 395 0.77 29.84 19.08
CA PRO A 395 0.81 31.15 19.74
C PRO A 395 -0.55 31.84 19.76
N ILE A 396 -1.25 31.75 18.62
CA ILE A 396 -2.63 32.21 18.43
C ILE A 396 -3.45 31.09 17.81
N GLU A 397 -4.77 31.12 17.92
CA GLU A 397 -5.66 30.06 17.41
C GLU A 397 -5.50 29.76 15.91
N ARG A 398 -5.04 30.74 15.15
CA ARG A 398 -4.90 30.66 13.69
C ARG A 398 -3.52 30.25 13.20
N LEU A 399 -2.50 30.24 14.03
CA LEU A 399 -1.12 29.94 13.64
C LEU A 399 -0.59 28.75 14.43
N GLY A 400 -0.13 27.73 13.74
CA GLY A 400 0.56 26.58 14.30
C GLY A 400 1.99 26.47 13.80
N LEU A 401 2.92 26.22 14.68
CA LEU A 401 4.33 26.00 14.41
C LEU A 401 4.76 24.65 14.99
N SER A 402 5.60 23.90 14.28
CA SER A 402 6.16 22.64 14.79
C SER A 402 7.60 22.47 14.35
N VAL A 403 8.44 22.06 15.27
CA VAL A 403 9.81 21.67 15.04
C VAL A 403 9.97 20.22 15.44
N VAL A 404 10.59 19.43 14.61
CA VAL A 404 10.95 18.03 14.88
C VAL A 404 12.45 17.88 14.68
N VAL A 405 13.10 17.22 15.61
CA VAL A 405 14.50 16.82 15.50
C VAL A 405 14.57 15.32 15.70
N ARG A 406 15.23 14.64 14.79
CA ARG A 406 15.43 13.19 14.81
C ARG A 406 16.86 12.83 14.53
N GLU A 407 17.33 11.73 15.09
CA GLU A 407 18.61 11.10 14.79
C GLU A 407 18.42 9.58 14.73
N GLU A 408 19.17 8.93 13.84
CA GLU A 408 19.05 7.49 13.59
C GLU A 408 20.40 6.82 13.54
N LEU A 409 20.45 5.58 14.05
CA LEU A 409 21.58 4.66 13.94
C LEU A 409 21.16 3.46 13.10
N PHE A 410 21.91 3.13 12.07
CA PHE A 410 21.76 1.92 11.28
C PHE A 410 23.07 1.11 11.32
N GLY A 411 23.04 -0.05 11.93
CA GLY A 411 24.23 -0.83 12.17
C GLY A 411 25.21 -0.09 13.08
N LYS A 412 26.23 0.53 12.48
CA LYS A 412 27.23 1.34 13.20
C LYS A 412 27.25 2.81 12.74
N GLU A 413 26.42 3.17 11.79
CA GLU A 413 26.38 4.50 11.20
C GLU A 413 25.24 5.36 11.78
N TRP A 414 25.61 6.54 12.29
CA TRP A 414 24.66 7.58 12.66
C TRP A 414 24.30 8.47 11.48
N THR A 415 23.04 8.91 11.43
CA THR A 415 22.68 10.02 10.56
C THR A 415 23.22 11.32 11.14
N PRO A 416 23.49 12.34 10.32
CA PRO A 416 23.42 13.72 10.82
C PRO A 416 22.02 14.01 11.38
N ILE A 417 21.91 15.03 12.22
CA ILE A 417 20.63 15.49 12.74
C ILE A 417 19.64 15.71 11.58
N ILE A 418 18.44 15.18 11.76
CA ILE A 418 17.33 15.24 10.81
C ILE A 418 16.35 16.30 11.30
N PRO A 419 16.42 17.55 10.78
CA PRO A 419 15.50 18.61 11.16
C PRO A 419 14.23 18.56 10.28
N ALA A 420 13.10 18.94 10.87
CA ALA A 420 11.88 19.27 10.12
C ALA A 420 11.15 20.46 10.76
N PHE A 421 10.66 21.35 9.92
CA PHE A 421 9.90 22.54 10.33
C PHE A 421 8.56 22.50 9.61
N PHE A 422 7.51 22.81 10.36
CA PHE A 422 6.13 22.85 9.87
C PHE A 422 5.45 24.12 10.35
N ILE A 423 4.69 24.71 9.46
CA ILE A 423 3.85 25.86 9.76
C ILE A 423 2.47 25.66 9.16
N ASP A 424 1.45 26.09 9.83
CA ASP A 424 0.11 26.23 9.27
C ASP A 424 -0.57 27.52 9.72
N GLY A 425 -1.37 28.07 8.84
CA GLY A 425 -2.11 29.31 9.07
C GLY A 425 -3.55 29.21 8.60
N VAL A 426 -4.49 29.58 9.45
CA VAL A 426 -5.92 29.69 9.12
C VAL A 426 -6.16 31.03 8.42
N LEU A 427 -6.43 30.98 7.11
CA LEU A 427 -6.57 32.19 6.27
C LEU A 427 -7.99 32.78 6.33
N SER A 428 -9.00 31.92 6.56
CA SER A 428 -10.40 32.39 6.58
C SER A 428 -10.91 32.68 7.98
N LYS A 429 -11.83 33.65 8.10
CA LYS A 429 -12.49 33.94 9.38
C LYS A 429 -13.30 32.76 9.93
N LYS A 430 -13.85 31.93 9.06
CA LYS A 430 -14.64 30.72 9.42
C LYS A 430 -13.78 29.52 9.77
N GLY A 431 -12.45 29.59 9.65
CA GLY A 431 -11.55 28.46 9.93
C GLY A 431 -11.58 27.33 8.88
N ASN A 432 -12.15 27.59 7.72
CA ASN A 432 -12.38 26.58 6.68
C ASN A 432 -11.33 26.60 5.54
N LEU A 433 -10.33 27.45 5.61
CA LEU A 433 -9.20 27.51 4.68
C LEU A 433 -7.90 27.60 5.48
N VAL A 434 -6.99 26.67 5.24
CA VAL A 434 -5.71 26.56 5.95
C VAL A 434 -4.59 26.43 4.93
N ALA A 435 -3.60 27.32 5.00
CA ALA A 435 -2.33 27.18 4.29
C ALA A 435 -1.33 26.40 5.17
N LYS A 436 -0.43 25.70 4.53
CA LYS A 436 0.62 24.89 5.17
C LYS A 436 1.91 25.03 4.40
N ALA A 437 3.03 25.01 5.14
CA ALA A 437 4.34 24.84 4.53
C ALA A 437 5.22 24.02 5.46
N SER A 438 6.14 23.27 4.88
CA SER A 438 7.09 22.47 5.65
C SER A 438 8.37 22.20 4.87
N VAL A 439 9.44 21.96 5.59
CA VAL A 439 10.74 21.54 5.07
C VAL A 439 11.34 20.48 5.99
N SER A 440 11.94 19.45 5.40
CA SER A 440 12.67 18.44 6.15
C SER A 440 13.86 17.89 5.38
N ARG A 441 14.83 17.38 6.13
CA ARG A 441 15.86 16.50 5.62
C ARG A 441 15.54 15.06 6.00
N ASN A 442 15.84 14.12 5.12
CA ASN A 442 15.66 12.69 5.38
C ASN A 442 16.84 11.89 4.81
N PHE A 443 17.01 10.67 5.34
CA PHE A 443 18.02 9.73 4.90
C PHE A 443 17.37 8.37 4.62
N ARG A 444 17.98 7.59 3.73
CA ARG A 444 17.69 6.17 3.57
C ARG A 444 19.00 5.39 3.54
N PHE A 445 19.08 4.36 4.38
CA PHE A 445 20.19 3.42 4.37
C PHE A 445 19.93 2.31 3.34
N PRO A 446 21.00 1.80 2.70
CA PRO A 446 20.89 0.65 1.81
C PRO A 446 20.22 -0.54 2.51
N SER A 447 19.42 -1.31 1.78
CA SER A 447 18.85 -2.58 2.27
C SER A 447 19.96 -3.63 2.45
N LEU A 448 19.66 -4.74 3.13
CA LEU A 448 20.66 -5.79 3.30
C LEU A 448 21.02 -6.48 1.98
N ASN A 449 20.10 -6.55 1.00
CA ASN A 449 20.43 -7.02 -0.34
C ASN A 449 21.26 -6.01 -1.13
N ASP A 450 21.02 -4.71 -0.98
CA ASP A 450 21.87 -3.69 -1.60
C ASP A 450 23.33 -3.88 -1.17
N LEU A 451 23.56 -4.24 0.10
CA LEU A 451 24.92 -4.41 0.65
C LEU A 451 25.52 -5.80 0.42
N TYR A 452 24.72 -6.86 0.54
CA TYR A 452 25.28 -8.21 0.75
C TYR A 452 24.72 -9.29 -0.17
N PHE A 453 23.82 -8.96 -1.11
CA PHE A 453 23.30 -9.95 -2.07
C PHE A 453 24.44 -10.52 -2.92
N LEU A 454 24.44 -11.84 -3.14
CA LEU A 454 25.45 -12.52 -3.94
C LEU A 454 24.82 -13.23 -5.15
N PRO A 455 25.39 -13.05 -6.37
CA PRO A 455 26.46 -12.12 -6.71
C PRO A 455 25.90 -10.71 -6.93
N GLY A 456 26.49 -9.65 -6.45
CA GLY A 456 26.11 -8.30 -6.87
C GLY A 456 25.96 -7.25 -5.79
N GLY A 457 25.74 -7.59 -4.52
CA GLY A 457 25.66 -6.59 -3.45
C GLY A 457 26.93 -5.75 -3.33
N ASN A 458 26.78 -4.48 -2.92
CA ASN A 458 27.89 -3.53 -2.81
C ASN A 458 28.00 -2.99 -1.37
N PRO A 459 28.94 -3.49 -0.56
CA PRO A 459 29.11 -3.05 0.83
C PRO A 459 29.57 -1.59 0.98
N ASN A 460 30.03 -0.95 -0.10
CA ASN A 460 30.55 0.42 -0.09
C ASN A 460 29.48 1.48 -0.39
N LEU A 461 28.21 1.08 -0.49
CA LEU A 461 27.13 2.03 -0.73
C LEU A 461 27.00 3.05 0.39
N LYS A 462 26.82 4.30 -0.01
CA LYS A 462 26.49 5.40 0.88
C LYS A 462 24.99 5.43 1.16
N LYS A 463 24.61 6.03 2.30
CA LYS A 463 23.20 6.38 2.56
C LYS A 463 22.72 7.47 1.61
N GLU A 464 21.53 7.33 1.10
CA GLU A 464 20.84 8.37 0.33
C GLU A 464 20.41 9.50 1.27
N SER A 465 20.42 10.74 0.82
CA SER A 465 19.99 11.90 1.59
C SER A 465 19.17 12.86 0.75
N GLY A 466 18.13 13.44 1.31
CA GLY A 466 17.29 14.38 0.58
C GLY A 466 16.72 15.50 1.42
N TRP A 467 16.56 16.66 0.79
CA TRP A 467 15.74 17.75 1.27
C TRP A 467 14.41 17.75 0.55
N THR A 468 13.34 17.91 1.31
CA THR A 468 11.97 18.00 0.78
C THR A 468 11.31 19.25 1.29
N TYR A 469 10.61 19.94 0.39
CA TYR A 469 9.84 21.14 0.63
C TYR A 469 8.39 20.88 0.22
N ASP A 470 7.44 21.33 1.05
CA ASP A 470 6.01 21.21 0.79
C ASP A 470 5.34 22.56 1.06
N VAL A 471 4.49 23.01 0.13
CA VAL A 471 3.60 24.14 0.30
C VAL A 471 2.22 23.75 -0.19
N GLY A 472 1.18 24.06 0.58
CA GLY A 472 -0.17 23.70 0.16
C GLY A 472 -1.25 24.42 0.93
N ALA A 473 -2.48 24.23 0.46
CA ALA A 473 -3.67 24.71 1.10
C ALA A 473 -4.73 23.61 1.16
N SER A 474 -5.58 23.66 2.16
CA SER A 474 -6.73 22.77 2.29
C SER A 474 -7.95 23.57 2.73
N PHE A 475 -9.09 23.19 2.19
CA PHE A 475 -10.37 23.78 2.57
C PHE A 475 -11.38 22.70 2.93
N ALA A 476 -12.37 23.08 3.76
CA ALA A 476 -13.54 22.25 4.04
C ALA A 476 -14.73 23.14 4.31
N VAL A 477 -15.82 22.87 3.59
CA VAL A 477 -17.10 23.58 3.75
C VAL A 477 -18.23 22.56 3.73
N GLY A 478 -19.33 22.87 4.42
CA GLY A 478 -20.48 21.98 4.41
C GLY A 478 -21.54 22.36 5.42
N LYS A 479 -22.65 21.64 5.32
CA LYS A 479 -23.78 21.73 6.24
C LYS A 479 -24.08 20.31 6.74
N LYS A 480 -23.99 20.12 8.06
CA LYS A 480 -24.19 18.82 8.71
C LYS A 480 -25.46 18.13 8.22
N GLY A 481 -25.33 16.87 7.78
CA GLY A 481 -26.44 16.06 7.26
C GLY A 481 -26.95 16.44 5.87
N VAL A 482 -26.37 17.47 5.20
CA VAL A 482 -26.79 17.91 3.87
C VAL A 482 -25.68 17.74 2.87
N TYR A 483 -24.53 18.39 3.05
CA TYR A 483 -23.39 18.26 2.17
C TYR A 483 -22.07 18.51 2.89
N SER A 484 -21.00 17.92 2.36
CA SER A 484 -19.62 18.25 2.69
C SER A 484 -18.80 18.35 1.42
N LEU A 485 -17.97 19.37 1.34
CA LEU A 485 -16.97 19.54 0.29
C LEU A 485 -15.65 19.88 0.95
N SER A 486 -14.63 19.09 0.68
CA SER A 486 -13.27 19.36 1.12
C SER A 486 -12.29 19.15 -0.02
N GLY A 487 -11.16 19.85 0.05
CA GLY A 487 -10.12 19.70 -0.95
C GLY A 487 -8.77 20.16 -0.43
N SER A 488 -7.74 19.74 -1.12
CA SER A 488 -6.37 20.19 -0.89
C SER A 488 -5.62 20.30 -2.21
N ALA A 489 -4.73 21.29 -2.26
CA ALA A 489 -3.73 21.45 -3.30
C ALA A 489 -2.38 21.57 -2.62
N SER A 490 -1.38 20.85 -3.10
CA SER A 490 -0.01 20.94 -2.59
C SER A 490 0.99 20.91 -3.74
N TRP A 491 2.00 21.74 -3.64
CA TRP A 491 3.23 21.69 -4.41
C TRP A 491 4.30 21.09 -3.54
N PHE A 492 5.13 20.25 -4.12
CA PHE A 492 6.27 19.64 -3.45
C PHE A 492 7.52 19.70 -4.32
N GLU A 493 8.67 19.67 -3.67
CA GLU A 493 9.97 19.61 -4.31
C GLU A 493 10.93 18.81 -3.44
N SER A 494 11.68 17.88 -4.04
CA SER A 494 12.64 17.00 -3.37
C SER A 494 13.92 16.90 -4.16
N PHE A 495 15.05 17.12 -3.48
CA PHE A 495 16.40 16.92 -4.00
C PHE A 495 17.03 15.74 -3.26
N ILE A 496 17.25 14.62 -3.94
CA ILE A 496 17.77 13.39 -3.36
C ILE A 496 19.13 13.10 -3.97
N LYS A 497 20.15 12.97 -3.13
CA LYS A 497 21.54 12.66 -3.49
C LYS A 497 21.89 11.21 -3.18
N ASP A 498 22.91 10.71 -3.90
CA ASP A 498 23.43 9.35 -3.75
C ASP A 498 22.37 8.27 -3.95
N TRP A 499 21.43 8.46 -4.87
CA TRP A 499 20.34 7.51 -5.15
C TRP A 499 20.86 6.16 -5.58
N ILE A 500 20.42 5.10 -4.91
CA ILE A 500 20.83 3.72 -5.17
C ILE A 500 19.99 3.14 -6.31
N ILE A 501 20.67 2.62 -7.34
CA ILE A 501 20.04 1.92 -8.44
C ILE A 501 20.81 0.64 -8.78
N TRP A 502 20.09 -0.44 -9.10
CA TRP A 502 20.68 -1.69 -9.58
C TRP A 502 20.93 -1.60 -11.08
N LEU A 503 22.16 -1.83 -11.50
CA LEU A 503 22.59 -1.72 -12.88
C LEU A 503 23.30 -3.00 -13.34
N PRO A 504 23.18 -3.35 -14.65
CA PRO A 504 23.92 -4.48 -15.20
C PRO A 504 25.42 -4.21 -15.15
N THR A 505 26.19 -5.22 -14.82
CA THR A 505 27.65 -5.21 -14.85
C THR A 505 28.15 -5.92 -16.11
N THR A 506 29.44 -5.69 -16.47
CA THR A 506 30.10 -6.41 -17.55
C THR A 506 30.26 -7.92 -17.27
N LYS A 507 30.02 -8.34 -16.02
CA LYS A 507 30.11 -9.76 -15.58
C LYS A 507 28.77 -10.50 -15.71
N GLY A 508 27.71 -9.89 -16.27
CA GLY A 508 26.42 -10.52 -16.53
C GLY A 508 25.47 -10.58 -15.32
N PHE A 509 25.73 -9.86 -14.25
CA PHE A 509 24.81 -9.71 -13.12
C PHE A 509 24.55 -8.23 -12.80
N PHE A 510 23.48 -7.94 -12.05
CA PHE A 510 23.17 -6.60 -11.59
C PHE A 510 23.86 -6.29 -10.26
N SER A 511 24.33 -5.05 -10.10
CA SER A 511 24.91 -4.56 -8.84
C SER A 511 24.39 -3.16 -8.52
N PRO A 512 24.10 -2.84 -7.25
CA PRO A 512 23.64 -1.52 -6.85
C PRO A 512 24.81 -0.56 -6.71
N ASP A 513 24.58 0.69 -7.09
CA ASP A 513 25.55 1.77 -6.95
C ASP A 513 24.85 3.11 -6.65
N ASN A 514 25.54 4.05 -6.00
CA ASN A 514 25.08 5.41 -5.76
C ASN A 514 25.44 6.28 -6.98
N ILE A 515 24.50 6.45 -7.89
CA ILE A 515 24.87 7.02 -9.20
C ILE A 515 24.11 8.29 -9.52
N LYS A 516 22.94 8.48 -8.93
CA LYS A 516 22.02 9.51 -9.38
C LYS A 516 21.72 10.51 -8.29
N ASP A 517 21.73 11.76 -8.66
CA ASP A 517 21.02 12.81 -7.95
C ASP A 517 19.66 12.97 -8.64
N VAL A 518 18.59 13.00 -7.88
CA VAL A 518 17.24 13.07 -8.41
C VAL A 518 16.54 14.32 -7.90
N HIS A 519 15.95 15.06 -8.85
CA HIS A 519 15.07 16.18 -8.58
C HIS A 519 13.63 15.75 -8.90
N ALA A 520 12.82 15.56 -7.86
CA ALA A 520 11.40 15.23 -7.98
C ALA A 520 10.57 16.42 -7.50
N TYR A 521 9.61 16.87 -8.30
CA TYR A 521 8.75 18.00 -7.99
C TYR A 521 7.35 17.79 -8.56
N GLY A 522 6.40 18.64 -8.17
CA GLY A 522 5.07 18.54 -8.77
C GLY A 522 3.94 19.08 -7.93
N VAL A 523 2.73 18.77 -8.38
CA VAL A 523 1.47 19.22 -7.78
C VAL A 523 0.59 18.01 -7.49
N GLU A 524 0.03 17.96 -6.29
CA GLU A 524 -0.99 17.00 -5.88
C GLU A 524 -2.29 17.74 -5.56
N LEU A 525 -3.40 17.27 -6.14
CA LEU A 525 -4.75 17.78 -5.88
C LEU A 525 -5.62 16.65 -5.34
N LYS A 526 -6.47 16.99 -4.38
CA LYS A 526 -7.51 16.10 -3.86
C LYS A 526 -8.81 16.88 -3.64
N ALA A 527 -9.94 16.26 -3.99
CA ALA A 527 -11.27 16.78 -3.69
C ALA A 527 -12.19 15.64 -3.23
N ASP A 528 -12.98 15.91 -2.19
CA ASP A 528 -14.00 15.02 -1.65
C ASP A 528 -15.32 15.79 -1.58
N PHE A 529 -16.34 15.29 -2.24
CA PHE A 529 -17.69 15.85 -2.20
C PHE A 529 -18.70 14.79 -1.77
N ASN A 530 -19.55 15.09 -0.80
CA ASN A 530 -20.64 14.24 -0.37
C ASN A 530 -21.90 15.07 -0.19
N VAL A 531 -23.04 14.57 -0.65
CA VAL A 531 -24.33 15.25 -0.51
C VAL A 531 -25.45 14.24 -0.25
N ALA A 532 -26.36 14.59 0.66
CA ALA A 532 -27.62 13.87 0.87
C ALA A 532 -28.73 14.60 0.12
N LEU A 533 -29.39 13.89 -0.78
CA LEU A 533 -30.54 14.36 -1.53
C LEU A 533 -31.82 13.75 -0.90
N GLY A 534 -32.42 14.52 -0.01
CA GLY A 534 -33.53 14.04 0.82
C GLY A 534 -33.07 13.00 1.85
N LYS A 535 -33.94 12.04 2.19
CA LYS A 535 -33.68 11.03 3.24
C LYS A 535 -33.09 9.73 2.70
N GLU A 536 -33.13 9.50 1.40
CA GLU A 536 -32.88 8.18 0.81
C GLU A 536 -31.64 8.14 -0.08
N TRP A 537 -31.28 9.25 -0.70
CA TRP A 537 -30.17 9.31 -1.65
C TRP A 537 -28.95 9.99 -1.04
N GLN A 538 -27.80 9.38 -1.28
CA GLN A 538 -26.51 9.98 -0.95
C GLN A 538 -25.57 9.82 -2.15
N LEU A 539 -24.92 10.91 -2.51
CA LEU A 539 -23.90 10.94 -3.54
C LEU A 539 -22.56 11.27 -2.90
N GLY A 540 -21.53 10.55 -3.29
CA GLY A 540 -20.14 10.81 -2.91
C GLY A 540 -19.24 10.81 -4.14
N LEU A 541 -18.32 11.76 -4.20
CA LEU A 541 -17.31 11.86 -5.23
C LEU A 541 -15.97 12.15 -4.57
N ASN A 542 -14.98 11.31 -4.84
CA ASN A 542 -13.59 11.53 -4.46
C ASN A 542 -12.76 11.62 -5.74
N GLY A 543 -11.90 12.64 -5.85
CA GLY A 543 -10.99 12.80 -6.97
C GLY A 543 -9.59 13.13 -6.48
N THR A 544 -8.59 12.56 -7.14
CA THR A 544 -7.17 12.86 -6.92
C THR A 544 -6.46 13.05 -8.25
N PHE A 545 -5.49 13.93 -8.27
CA PHE A 545 -4.62 14.19 -9.43
C PHE A 545 -3.21 14.44 -8.93
N SER A 546 -2.21 13.96 -9.67
CA SER A 546 -0.80 14.26 -9.43
C SER A 546 -0.08 14.51 -10.75
N TRP A 547 0.73 15.54 -10.78
CA TRP A 547 1.76 15.78 -11.77
C TRP A 547 3.11 15.66 -11.08
N THR A 548 3.97 14.73 -11.54
CA THR A 548 5.15 14.28 -10.79
C THR A 548 6.35 14.04 -11.71
N PRO A 549 6.97 15.07 -12.24
CA PRO A 549 8.31 14.95 -12.84
C PRO A 549 9.33 14.46 -11.81
N SER A 550 10.15 13.49 -12.20
CA SER A 550 11.23 12.94 -11.38
C SER A 550 12.45 12.73 -12.26
N ILE A 551 13.37 13.69 -12.21
CA ILE A 551 14.42 13.87 -13.21
C ILE A 551 15.78 13.45 -12.63
N ASN A 552 16.54 12.65 -13.39
CA ASN A 552 17.94 12.35 -13.08
C ASN A 552 18.80 13.60 -13.31
N MET A 553 19.41 14.12 -12.25
CA MET A 553 20.31 15.29 -12.28
C MET A 553 21.75 14.89 -11.99
N GLY A 554 22.05 13.59 -11.90
CA GLY A 554 23.41 13.10 -11.65
C GLY A 554 24.34 13.32 -12.83
N GLU A 555 25.63 13.07 -12.62
CA GLU A 555 26.63 13.16 -13.69
C GLU A 555 26.55 11.95 -14.63
N PRO A 556 26.90 12.14 -15.93
CA PRO A 556 26.96 11.02 -16.87
C PRO A 556 28.07 10.04 -16.47
N ARG A 557 27.76 8.74 -16.41
CA ARG A 557 28.74 7.69 -16.09
C ARG A 557 29.78 7.46 -17.18
N THR A 558 29.35 7.65 -18.40
CA THR A 558 30.17 7.52 -19.61
C THR A 558 29.73 8.59 -20.61
N PRO A 559 30.53 8.93 -21.60
CA PRO A 559 30.11 9.86 -22.65
C PRO A 559 28.84 9.42 -23.41
N ALA A 560 28.50 8.13 -23.37
CA ALA A 560 27.31 7.57 -23.99
C ALA A 560 26.09 7.54 -23.08
N ASP A 561 26.20 7.96 -21.82
CA ASP A 561 25.08 7.97 -20.85
C ASP A 561 24.08 9.08 -21.19
N GLN A 562 22.92 8.69 -21.73
CA GLN A 562 21.83 9.57 -22.09
C GLN A 562 20.77 9.72 -20.98
N SER A 563 21.03 9.24 -19.78
CA SER A 563 20.04 9.23 -18.70
C SER A 563 19.93 10.56 -17.93
N VAL A 564 20.88 11.46 -18.08
CA VAL A 564 20.91 12.77 -17.41
C VAL A 564 19.86 13.70 -18.01
N GLY A 565 19.12 14.40 -17.16
CA GLY A 565 17.98 15.26 -17.56
C GLY A 565 16.73 14.49 -17.97
N LYS A 566 16.68 13.16 -17.76
CA LYS A 566 15.55 12.30 -18.17
C LYS A 566 14.70 11.89 -16.98
N GLN A 567 13.41 11.61 -17.26
CA GLN A 567 12.44 11.07 -16.31
C GLN A 567 12.89 9.68 -15.81
N LEU A 568 12.70 9.38 -14.54
CA LEU A 568 13.01 8.06 -13.99
C LEU A 568 12.12 6.97 -14.61
N PRO A 569 12.66 5.76 -14.84
CA PRO A 569 11.89 4.64 -15.40
C PRO A 569 10.70 4.24 -14.52
N TYR A 570 9.61 3.83 -15.16
CA TYR A 570 8.37 3.38 -14.54
C TYR A 570 7.67 4.43 -13.65
N VAL A 571 8.04 5.69 -13.70
CA VAL A 571 7.37 6.78 -13.00
C VAL A 571 6.44 7.50 -13.98
N PRO A 572 5.10 7.45 -13.81
CA PRO A 572 4.20 8.25 -14.63
C PRO A 572 4.34 9.73 -14.27
N GLU A 573 4.34 10.59 -15.28
CA GLU A 573 4.35 12.04 -15.05
C GLU A 573 3.01 12.54 -14.53
N TYR A 574 1.91 11.95 -15.04
CA TYR A 574 0.54 12.28 -14.61
C TYR A 574 -0.16 11.02 -14.09
N SER A 575 -0.83 11.17 -12.96
CA SER A 575 -1.74 10.15 -12.43
C SER A 575 -3.01 10.79 -11.90
N SER A 576 -4.13 10.09 -12.04
CA SER A 576 -5.42 10.57 -11.57
C SER A 576 -6.29 9.39 -11.14
N ALA A 577 -7.13 9.60 -10.13
CA ALA A 577 -8.13 8.62 -9.74
C ALA A 577 -9.44 9.33 -9.36
N VAL A 578 -10.56 8.70 -9.71
CA VAL A 578 -11.90 9.19 -9.38
C VAL A 578 -12.75 8.03 -8.86
N THR A 579 -13.37 8.21 -7.72
CA THR A 579 -14.34 7.26 -7.15
C THR A 579 -15.67 7.97 -6.95
N GLY A 580 -16.70 7.50 -7.63
CA GLY A 580 -18.08 7.96 -7.51
C GLY A 580 -18.95 6.92 -6.80
N ARG A 581 -19.76 7.37 -5.83
CA ARG A 581 -20.67 6.53 -5.06
C ARG A 581 -22.08 7.10 -5.14
N ILE A 582 -23.03 6.23 -5.37
CA ILE A 582 -24.47 6.53 -5.27
C ILE A 582 -25.09 5.50 -4.32
N SER A 583 -25.67 5.97 -3.22
CA SER A 583 -26.39 5.10 -2.30
C SER A 583 -27.86 5.50 -2.28
N TRP A 584 -28.73 4.50 -2.40
CA TRP A 584 -30.18 4.67 -2.35
C TRP A 584 -30.79 3.57 -1.46
N ARG A 585 -31.32 3.97 -0.31
CA ARG A 585 -31.79 3.02 0.72
C ARG A 585 -30.70 2.00 1.05
N SER A 586 -30.93 0.72 0.71
CA SER A 586 -30.00 -0.38 0.92
C SER A 586 -29.21 -0.80 -0.33
N TRP A 587 -29.27 0.00 -1.40
CA TRP A 587 -28.47 -0.15 -2.60
C TRP A 587 -27.25 0.77 -2.54
N SER A 588 -26.11 0.29 -3.02
CA SER A 588 -24.90 1.10 -3.22
C SER A 588 -24.30 0.79 -4.58
N PHE A 589 -24.16 1.81 -5.40
CA PHE A 589 -23.45 1.77 -6.67
C PHE A 589 -22.12 2.48 -6.50
N LEU A 590 -21.03 1.88 -6.98
CA LEU A 590 -19.69 2.42 -6.90
C LEU A 590 -19.04 2.35 -8.28
N TYR A 591 -18.55 3.49 -8.76
CA TYR A 591 -17.72 3.60 -9.96
C TYR A 591 -16.32 4.04 -9.54
N LYS A 592 -15.29 3.36 -10.04
CA LYS A 592 -13.88 3.70 -9.82
C LYS A 592 -13.18 3.83 -11.16
N TRP A 593 -12.39 4.87 -11.28
CA TRP A 593 -11.58 5.14 -12.45
C TRP A 593 -10.19 5.57 -12.01
N CYS A 594 -9.15 5.12 -12.74
CA CYS A 594 -7.79 5.65 -12.61
C CYS A 594 -7.15 5.82 -13.99
N TYR A 595 -6.21 6.73 -14.07
CA TYR A 595 -5.41 7.03 -15.25
C TYR A 595 -3.94 7.17 -14.87
N TYR A 596 -3.08 6.61 -15.70
CA TYR A 596 -1.63 6.79 -15.65
C TYR A 596 -1.11 7.15 -17.04
N SER A 597 -0.30 8.21 -17.11
CA SER A 597 0.36 8.61 -18.36
C SER A 597 1.40 7.59 -18.80
N LYS A 598 1.94 7.76 -19.99
CA LYS A 598 3.07 6.97 -20.52
C LYS A 598 4.21 6.91 -19.50
N ARG A 599 4.92 5.77 -19.45
CA ARG A 599 6.05 5.53 -18.56
C ARG A 599 7.20 4.98 -19.36
N PHE A 600 8.39 5.52 -19.15
CA PHE A 600 9.60 4.99 -19.76
C PHE A 600 10.05 3.72 -19.03
N THR A 601 10.57 2.75 -19.76
CA THR A 601 11.12 1.50 -19.19
C THR A 601 12.62 1.58 -18.99
N MET A 602 13.29 2.50 -19.71
CA MET A 602 14.73 2.73 -19.69
C MET A 602 15.07 4.14 -19.23
N SER A 603 16.24 4.29 -18.61
CA SER A 603 16.73 5.59 -18.10
C SER A 603 17.04 6.60 -19.21
N SER A 604 17.29 6.18 -20.44
CA SER A 604 17.49 7.04 -21.61
C SER A 604 16.20 7.70 -22.12
N ASN A 605 15.04 7.27 -21.62
CA ASN A 605 13.71 7.64 -22.11
C ASN A 605 13.52 7.34 -23.61
N ASP A 606 14.00 6.19 -24.02
CA ASP A 606 13.80 5.71 -25.39
C ASP A 606 12.32 5.65 -25.76
N ILE A 607 11.97 6.08 -26.95
CA ILE A 607 10.61 6.12 -27.49
C ILE A 607 10.22 4.87 -28.28
N SER A 608 11.13 3.90 -28.44
CA SER A 608 10.87 2.62 -29.09
C SER A 608 9.72 1.86 -28.41
N LEU A 609 9.23 0.81 -29.06
CA LEU A 609 8.13 -0.02 -28.52
C LEU A 609 8.46 -0.64 -27.16
N THR A 610 9.72 -0.99 -26.91
CA THR A 610 10.17 -1.55 -25.64
C THR A 610 10.69 -0.48 -24.67
N GLY A 611 10.97 0.72 -25.12
CA GLY A 611 11.50 1.84 -24.31
C GLY A 611 10.43 2.59 -23.53
N LYS A 612 9.14 2.39 -23.84
CA LYS A 612 8.02 3.05 -23.16
C LYS A 612 6.80 2.12 -23.04
N LEU A 613 6.04 2.31 -21.97
CA LEU A 613 4.69 1.78 -21.82
C LEU A 613 3.68 2.86 -22.18
N PRO A 614 2.62 2.55 -22.94
CA PRO A 614 1.55 3.51 -23.24
C PRO A 614 0.83 3.94 -21.97
N GLU A 615 0.12 5.05 -22.06
CA GLU A 615 -0.87 5.43 -21.07
C GLU A 615 -2.01 4.42 -21.03
N TYR A 616 -2.68 4.33 -19.89
CA TYR A 616 -3.90 3.54 -19.75
C TYR A 616 -4.82 4.13 -18.70
N PHE A 617 -6.08 3.77 -18.79
CA PHE A 617 -7.07 4.01 -17.77
C PHE A 617 -7.76 2.70 -17.37
N MET A 618 -8.23 2.64 -16.14
CA MET A 618 -8.96 1.51 -15.62
C MET A 618 -10.30 1.97 -15.07
N SER A 619 -11.37 1.26 -15.42
CA SER A 619 -12.72 1.53 -14.93
C SER A 619 -13.32 0.29 -14.31
N ASN A 620 -13.78 0.40 -13.07
CA ASN A 620 -14.45 -0.68 -12.36
C ASN A 620 -15.82 -0.20 -11.85
N ILE A 621 -16.81 -1.07 -11.88
CA ILE A 621 -18.13 -0.81 -11.28
C ILE A 621 -18.46 -1.87 -10.25
N SER A 622 -19.20 -1.49 -9.23
CA SER A 622 -19.77 -2.43 -8.25
C SER A 622 -21.19 -2.03 -7.89
N LEU A 623 -22.03 -3.01 -7.72
CA LEU A 623 -23.40 -2.85 -7.22
C LEU A 623 -23.58 -3.75 -6.01
N GLU A 624 -24.03 -3.18 -4.90
CA GLU A 624 -24.28 -3.89 -3.66
C GLU A 624 -25.73 -3.68 -3.21
N LYS A 625 -26.34 -4.76 -2.71
CA LYS A 625 -27.65 -4.74 -2.05
C LYS A 625 -27.54 -5.39 -0.69
N ILE A 626 -28.03 -4.69 0.35
CA ILE A 626 -28.14 -5.23 1.71
C ILE A 626 -29.59 -5.54 2.02
N PHE A 627 -29.86 -6.80 2.40
CA PHE A 627 -31.15 -7.27 2.86
C PHE A 627 -31.13 -7.38 4.39
N SER A 628 -32.00 -6.65 5.06
CA SER A 628 -32.05 -6.60 6.53
C SER A 628 -33.19 -7.46 7.04
N PHE A 629 -32.87 -8.64 7.59
CA PHE A 629 -33.82 -9.54 8.26
C PHE A 629 -33.76 -9.32 9.79
N ARG A 630 -34.72 -9.90 10.51
CA ARG A 630 -34.71 -9.82 11.98
C ARG A 630 -33.52 -10.51 12.61
N TRP A 631 -33.03 -11.59 12.00
CA TRP A 631 -31.97 -12.46 12.51
C TRP A 631 -30.59 -12.19 11.88
N ALA A 632 -30.54 -11.57 10.71
CA ALA A 632 -29.27 -11.29 10.02
C ALA A 632 -29.39 -10.13 9.01
N GLU A 633 -28.24 -9.64 8.59
CA GLU A 633 -28.05 -8.87 7.36
C GLU A 633 -27.37 -9.75 6.33
N LEU A 634 -27.93 -9.80 5.13
CA LEU A 634 -27.34 -10.43 3.97
C LEU A 634 -26.90 -9.33 3.00
N SER A 635 -25.63 -9.35 2.56
CA SER A 635 -25.14 -8.49 1.48
C SER A 635 -24.89 -9.31 0.22
N LEU A 636 -25.31 -8.77 -0.91
CA LEU A 636 -24.99 -9.29 -2.23
C LEU A 636 -24.30 -8.18 -3.01
N LYS A 637 -23.06 -8.41 -3.45
CA LYS A 637 -22.27 -7.45 -4.20
C LYS A 637 -21.72 -8.08 -5.47
N GLY A 638 -21.97 -7.43 -6.62
CA GLY A 638 -21.35 -7.75 -7.90
C GLY A 638 -20.34 -6.67 -8.26
N THR A 639 -19.20 -7.06 -8.81
CA THR A 639 -18.14 -6.16 -9.30
C THR A 639 -17.73 -6.57 -10.70
N ILE A 640 -17.58 -5.60 -11.59
CA ILE A 640 -16.95 -5.75 -12.90
C ILE A 640 -15.70 -4.91 -12.89
N ASN A 641 -14.54 -5.55 -13.08
CA ASN A 641 -13.26 -4.92 -13.19
C ASN A 641 -12.90 -4.77 -14.68
N ASN A 642 -12.15 -3.72 -15.00
CA ASN A 642 -11.77 -3.37 -16.37
C ASN A 642 -12.98 -3.36 -17.32
N LEU A 643 -13.97 -2.52 -17.00
CA LEU A 643 -15.28 -2.44 -17.67
C LEU A 643 -15.18 -2.27 -19.18
N PHE A 644 -14.19 -1.52 -19.66
CA PHE A 644 -14.00 -1.23 -21.07
C PHE A 644 -13.06 -2.20 -21.78
N ASN A 645 -12.63 -3.27 -21.09
CA ASN A 645 -11.71 -4.29 -21.59
C ASN A 645 -10.42 -3.72 -22.14
N GLU A 646 -9.84 -2.72 -21.45
CA GLU A 646 -8.58 -2.08 -21.81
C GLU A 646 -7.43 -3.09 -21.81
N GLU A 647 -6.68 -3.15 -22.91
CA GLU A 647 -5.44 -3.92 -22.98
C GLU A 647 -4.29 -3.04 -22.46
N TYR A 648 -3.74 -3.37 -21.29
CA TYR A 648 -2.72 -2.55 -20.67
C TYR A 648 -1.57 -3.36 -20.07
N LEU A 649 -0.42 -2.69 -19.96
CA LEU A 649 0.79 -3.21 -19.32
C LEU A 649 1.14 -2.32 -18.12
N SER A 650 1.22 -2.90 -16.96
CA SER A 650 1.77 -2.22 -15.78
C SER A 650 3.30 -2.26 -15.77
N VAL A 651 3.86 -3.35 -16.28
CA VAL A 651 5.28 -3.59 -16.46
C VAL A 651 5.49 -4.12 -17.87
N LEU A 652 6.63 -3.82 -18.50
CA LEU A 652 6.97 -4.29 -19.83
C LEU A 652 6.86 -5.82 -19.92
N SER A 653 6.23 -6.31 -20.98
CA SER A 653 6.01 -7.74 -21.24
C SER A 653 5.22 -8.48 -20.14
N ARG A 654 4.39 -7.75 -19.37
CA ARG A 654 3.43 -8.28 -18.40
C ARG A 654 2.03 -7.81 -18.73
N PRO A 655 1.31 -8.52 -19.58
CA PRO A 655 -0.08 -8.22 -19.89
C PRO A 655 -0.97 -8.43 -18.67
N MET A 656 -1.94 -7.57 -18.51
CA MET A 656 -2.88 -7.58 -17.41
C MET A 656 -4.23 -8.17 -17.84
N PRO A 657 -5.09 -8.64 -16.91
CA PRO A 657 -6.37 -9.23 -17.27
C PRO A 657 -7.31 -8.20 -17.92
N GLY A 658 -8.02 -8.63 -18.96
CA GLY A 658 -9.14 -7.89 -19.53
C GLY A 658 -10.34 -7.83 -18.58
N ILE A 659 -11.52 -7.57 -19.13
CA ILE A 659 -12.78 -7.52 -18.36
C ILE A 659 -12.98 -8.81 -17.56
N ASN A 660 -13.30 -8.64 -16.26
CA ASN A 660 -13.53 -9.75 -15.35
C ASN A 660 -14.54 -9.36 -14.26
N PHE A 661 -15.11 -10.33 -13.59
CA PHE A 661 -16.18 -10.11 -12.61
C PHE A 661 -15.97 -10.92 -11.33
N GLU A 662 -16.57 -10.41 -10.24
CA GLU A 662 -16.59 -11.02 -8.92
C GLU A 662 -17.96 -10.83 -8.28
N ILE A 663 -18.42 -11.85 -7.56
CA ILE A 663 -19.67 -11.81 -6.79
C ILE A 663 -19.34 -12.17 -5.35
N PHE A 664 -19.85 -11.40 -4.41
CA PHE A 664 -19.69 -11.61 -2.97
C PHE A 664 -21.06 -11.75 -2.31
N VAL A 665 -21.18 -12.75 -1.44
CA VAL A 665 -22.35 -12.96 -0.57
C VAL A 665 -21.87 -12.89 0.87
N GLY A 666 -22.41 -11.94 1.63
CA GLY A 666 -22.06 -11.73 3.04
C GLY A 666 -23.22 -12.00 3.96
N ILE A 667 -22.94 -12.56 5.14
CA ILE A 667 -23.90 -12.74 6.22
C ILE A 667 -23.34 -12.14 7.53
N THR A 668 -24.17 -11.34 8.20
CA THR A 668 -23.90 -10.77 9.51
C THR A 668 -25.10 -11.05 10.42
N PRO A 669 -25.07 -12.08 11.27
CA PRO A 669 -26.13 -12.38 12.22
C PRO A 669 -26.38 -11.23 13.20
N LYS A 670 -27.62 -11.00 13.54
CA LYS A 670 -28.05 -10.03 14.57
C LYS A 670 -28.34 -10.78 15.84
N TRP A 671 -27.40 -10.77 16.75
CA TRP A 671 -27.62 -11.33 18.09
C TRP A 671 -28.58 -10.41 18.84
N GLY A 672 -29.73 -10.94 19.24
CA GLY A 672 -30.77 -10.16 19.89
C GLY A 672 -30.22 -9.42 21.12
N LYS A 673 -30.39 -8.11 21.18
CA LYS A 673 -30.40 -7.42 22.46
C LYS A 673 -31.54 -8.02 23.28
N LYS A 674 -31.24 -8.85 24.27
CA LYS A 674 -32.21 -9.08 25.35
C LYS A 674 -32.67 -7.70 25.81
N LYS A 675 -33.98 -7.41 25.71
CA LYS A 675 -34.63 -6.22 26.23
C LYS A 675 -34.32 -6.06 27.72
#